data_f181717bbfa5f5649a2cd3ed9743dc41
#
_entry.id   f181717bbfa5f5649a2cd3ed9743dc41
#
_cell.length_a   1.000
_cell.length_b   1.000
_cell.length_c   1.000
_cell.angle_alpha   90.00
_cell.angle_beta   90.00
_cell.angle_gamma   90.00
#
_symmetry.space_group_name_H-M   'P 1'
#
loop_
_entity.id
_entity.type
_entity.pdbx_description
1 polymer ?
#
loop_
_entity_poly.entity_id
_entity_poly.type
_entity_poly.pdbx_seq_one_letter_code
_entity_poly.pdbx_strand_id
1 'polypeptide(L)'
;MVSVKAYYNETVETVRRDLNGEQDFLTNEEVKRRQEKFGFNELAEGKKKSGLQIFLEQYKDFLVLILIVSAVVSLFLGETESAAVILVVITMNAILGTVQTIKAENSLESLKQLAAPEAKVVRNGAVVRIPGREITVGDVVHLEAGDYIPADGRVLESASLKVDESALTGESIGVDKISAPLTGELPLGDRRNMVFSGSYVTYGRGVFLVTGIGMNTEVGKIAGLLKNTSEKKTPLQINLDRFGKKLSMIILLLCAVLFALQVLKGGAVADAFLFAVALAVAAIPEALSSIVTIVLAFGTRKMAKEGAIIRKLQSVEGLGSVSVICSDKTGTLTQNRMTIEHYYVDGRDIPADQIDPANPLQEQMLKFSILCNDSTNVEGQEIGDPTETAMVNLGDKKGISAQEVRDACPRSSEVPFDSDRKLMSTFHKMKDGYTMITKGAVDVMLKRVDYIQKGGKIFPVTEVDVENICRVNEQYSESGLRVLGIGYRHFPVEKNISTEDEQRLVFLGLLAMMDPPRTESAAAVSDCKRAGICPVMITGDHKVTAAAIAKRIGILDDISQACEGVQIDGMSDEELNEFVENIRVYARVTPEHKIRIVRAWQERGNIVAMTGDGVNDALALKQADVGVAMGITGTEVAKDAASMILTDDNFATIIKAVESGRNIYENIKKAIQFLLSGNFAAILVVIAASLMNLPVPFAPVHLLFINLLTDSLPAIALGLEPYHHDVMGKKPRPVKESILTKEFLIRVGVEGGVIGAVVLTAFLIGYRDGNEVLAGTMAFAVLCLSRLLHGYNCKAGKPVIFTGEFFDNRFMQGAFLSGFVLLTAVLAVPVLHGFFAVQTLKIGELLAVYGLSGVSMLVIQGLKRMVKF
;
A
#
# COMPACT_ATOMS: atom_id res chain seq x y z
N MET A 1 40.99 -9.43 3.68
CA MET A 1 40.37 -8.45 4.56
C MET A 1 40.99 -7.11 4.26
N VAL A 2 40.30 -6.22 3.55
CA VAL A 2 40.73 -4.85 3.37
C VAL A 2 40.54 -4.19 4.74
N SER A 3 41.61 -3.71 5.39
CA SER A 3 41.51 -2.91 6.61
C SER A 3 40.57 -1.75 6.36
N VAL A 4 39.44 -1.71 7.04
CA VAL A 4 38.49 -0.58 6.97
C VAL A 4 39.23 0.62 7.59
N LYS A 5 39.70 1.54 6.77
CA LYS A 5 40.36 2.77 7.21
C LYS A 5 39.37 3.57 8.07
N ALA A 6 39.83 4.04 9.23
CA ALA A 6 38.99 4.81 10.15
C ALA A 6 38.86 6.27 9.65
N TYR A 7 38.02 6.50 8.65
CA TYR A 7 37.85 7.82 8.01
C TYR A 7 37.36 8.93 8.95
N TYR A 8 36.81 8.59 10.12
CA TYR A 8 36.41 9.58 11.13
C TYR A 8 37.60 10.28 11.80
N ASN A 9 38.80 9.69 11.73
CA ASN A 9 40.04 10.31 12.25
C ASN A 9 40.72 11.22 11.21
N GLU A 10 40.29 11.16 9.96
CA GLU A 10 40.98 11.86 8.86
C GLU A 10 40.30 13.21 8.56
N THR A 11 41.10 14.14 8.01
CA THR A 11 40.54 15.43 7.51
C THR A 11 39.69 15.21 6.23
N VAL A 12 38.78 16.13 5.95
CA VAL A 12 37.93 16.09 4.77
C VAL A 12 38.77 15.98 3.49
N GLU A 13 39.87 16.75 3.38
CA GLU A 13 40.76 16.78 2.21
C GLU A 13 41.44 15.41 2.02
N THR A 14 41.88 14.77 3.12
CA THR A 14 42.50 13.45 3.07
C THR A 14 41.52 12.41 2.57
N VAL A 15 40.29 12.42 3.09
CA VAL A 15 39.25 11.46 2.68
C VAL A 15 38.84 11.66 1.21
N ARG A 16 38.65 12.90 0.76
CA ARG A 16 38.40 13.21 -0.64
C ARG A 16 39.50 12.67 -1.55
N ARG A 17 40.74 12.98 -1.24
CA ARG A 17 41.92 12.53 -2.04
C ARG A 17 42.02 11.00 -2.09
N ASP A 18 41.75 10.31 -1.00
CA ASP A 18 41.83 8.85 -0.94
C ASP A 18 40.75 8.17 -1.76
N LEU A 19 39.53 8.74 -1.79
CA LEU A 19 38.36 8.13 -2.46
C LEU A 19 38.13 8.69 -3.87
N ASN A 20 38.34 9.95 -4.13
CA ASN A 20 38.06 10.62 -5.39
C ASN A 20 39.26 11.19 -6.13
N GLY A 21 40.47 11.12 -5.53
CA GLY A 21 41.65 11.76 -6.10
C GLY A 21 41.56 13.28 -5.99
N GLU A 22 41.79 13.99 -7.12
CA GLU A 22 41.67 15.45 -7.21
C GLU A 22 40.31 15.92 -7.66
N GLN A 23 39.32 15.01 -7.88
CA GLN A 23 38.02 15.36 -8.40
C GLN A 23 36.96 15.50 -7.29
N ASP A 24 36.09 16.49 -7.41
CA ASP A 24 34.99 16.71 -6.45
C ASP A 24 33.78 15.82 -6.69
N PHE A 25 33.73 15.11 -7.82
CA PHE A 25 32.61 14.23 -8.20
C PHE A 25 33.06 13.06 -9.07
N LEU A 26 32.26 12.03 -9.13
CA LEU A 26 32.52 10.87 -10.01
C LEU A 26 31.95 11.10 -11.41
N THR A 27 32.68 10.64 -12.44
CA THR A 27 32.17 10.51 -13.79
C THR A 27 31.39 9.23 -13.97
N ASN A 28 30.50 9.16 -14.94
CA ASN A 28 29.70 7.96 -15.22
C ASN A 28 30.56 6.72 -15.56
N GLU A 29 31.74 6.92 -16.14
CA GLU A 29 32.68 5.83 -16.43
C GLU A 29 33.30 5.28 -15.13
N GLU A 30 33.72 6.18 -14.24
CA GLU A 30 34.27 5.80 -12.96
C GLU A 30 33.22 5.13 -12.07
N VAL A 31 31.96 5.58 -12.09
CA VAL A 31 30.86 4.95 -11.38
C VAL A 31 30.70 3.49 -11.84
N LYS A 32 30.68 3.21 -13.15
CA LYS A 32 30.55 1.84 -13.68
C LYS A 32 31.73 0.98 -13.21
N ARG A 33 32.95 1.48 -13.31
CA ARG A 33 34.15 0.77 -12.86
C ARG A 33 34.11 0.42 -11.37
N ARG A 34 33.56 1.36 -10.54
CA ARG A 34 33.42 1.13 -9.09
C ARG A 34 32.30 0.17 -8.78
N GLN A 35 31.19 0.22 -9.49
CA GLN A 35 30.08 -0.75 -9.37
C GLN A 35 30.55 -2.17 -9.76
N GLU A 36 31.40 -2.31 -10.77
CA GLU A 36 32.00 -3.61 -11.11
C GLU A 36 32.95 -4.12 -10.01
N LYS A 37 33.68 -3.22 -9.34
CA LYS A 37 34.65 -3.55 -8.30
C LYS A 37 34.00 -3.81 -6.93
N PHE A 38 33.04 -2.98 -6.51
CA PHE A 38 32.46 -2.99 -5.16
C PHE A 38 31.06 -3.61 -5.13
N GLY A 39 30.44 -3.84 -6.28
CA GLY A 39 29.04 -4.24 -6.40
C GLY A 39 28.07 -3.09 -6.26
N PHE A 40 26.77 -3.43 -6.19
CA PHE A 40 25.70 -2.49 -5.90
C PHE A 40 25.55 -2.29 -4.39
N ASN A 41 24.96 -1.16 -4.01
CA ASN A 41 24.64 -0.86 -2.60
C ASN A 41 23.40 -1.64 -2.16
N GLU A 42 23.58 -2.93 -1.95
CA GLU A 42 22.52 -3.86 -1.53
C GLU A 42 23.03 -4.70 -0.37
N LEU A 43 22.18 -4.91 0.63
CA LEU A 43 22.45 -5.93 1.64
C LEU A 43 22.34 -7.30 0.97
N ALA A 44 23.29 -8.20 1.29
CA ALA A 44 23.20 -9.56 0.80
C ALA A 44 21.87 -10.18 1.29
N GLU A 45 20.90 -10.24 0.41
CA GLU A 45 19.71 -11.06 0.65
C GLU A 45 20.18 -12.48 0.99
N GLY A 46 19.50 -13.14 1.92
CA GLY A 46 19.78 -14.54 2.23
C GLY A 46 19.84 -15.30 0.90
N LYS A 47 20.80 -16.22 0.72
CA LYS A 47 20.96 -16.97 -0.52
C LYS A 47 19.59 -17.43 -0.99
N LYS A 48 19.13 -16.92 -2.14
CA LYS A 48 17.90 -17.42 -2.77
C LYS A 48 18.01 -18.92 -2.84
N LYS A 49 17.01 -19.62 -2.38
CA LYS A 49 16.97 -21.07 -2.48
C LYS A 49 17.06 -21.42 -3.97
N SER A 50 18.00 -22.28 -4.32
CA SER A 50 18.06 -22.77 -5.71
C SER A 50 16.79 -23.53 -6.03
N GLY A 51 16.35 -23.54 -7.31
CA GLY A 51 15.17 -24.31 -7.71
C GLY A 51 15.27 -25.78 -7.27
N LEU A 52 16.48 -26.35 -7.21
CA LEU A 52 16.71 -27.71 -6.70
C LEU A 52 16.47 -27.81 -5.17
N GLN A 53 16.83 -26.79 -4.41
CA GLN A 53 16.54 -26.76 -2.96
C GLN A 53 15.05 -26.67 -2.69
N ILE A 54 14.33 -25.79 -3.42
CA ILE A 54 12.87 -25.68 -3.33
C ILE A 54 12.23 -27.02 -3.71
N PHE A 55 12.71 -27.68 -4.77
CA PHE A 55 12.24 -28.98 -5.18
C PHE A 55 12.44 -30.07 -4.10
N LEU A 56 13.63 -30.13 -3.49
CA LEU A 56 13.90 -31.07 -2.41
C LEU A 56 13.12 -30.75 -1.12
N GLU A 57 12.79 -29.50 -0.88
CA GLU A 57 11.94 -29.10 0.25
C GLU A 57 10.50 -29.60 0.11
N GLN A 58 9.98 -29.76 -1.13
CA GLN A 58 8.66 -30.34 -1.34
C GLN A 58 8.55 -31.79 -0.76
N TYR A 59 9.63 -32.55 -0.78
CA TYR A 59 9.65 -33.91 -0.20
C TYR A 59 9.64 -33.95 1.34
N LYS A 60 9.84 -32.79 2.00
CA LYS A 60 9.70 -32.68 3.46
C LYS A 60 8.26 -32.42 3.91
N ASP A 61 7.35 -32.20 2.97
CA ASP A 61 5.94 -32.05 3.30
C ASP A 61 5.42 -33.33 3.94
N PHE A 62 4.63 -33.16 4.99
CA PHE A 62 4.12 -34.29 5.79
C PHE A 62 3.29 -35.29 4.96
N LEU A 63 2.56 -34.79 3.97
CA LEU A 63 1.75 -35.59 3.06
C LEU A 63 2.59 -36.39 2.07
N VAL A 64 3.58 -35.74 1.50
CA VAL A 64 4.54 -36.40 0.61
C VAL A 64 5.24 -37.54 1.36
N LEU A 65 5.55 -37.34 2.65
CA LEU A 65 6.10 -38.37 3.51
C LEU A 65 5.14 -39.57 3.68
N ILE A 66 3.84 -39.31 3.89
CA ILE A 66 2.81 -40.36 3.95
C ILE A 66 2.76 -41.16 2.64
N LEU A 67 2.79 -40.45 1.51
CA LEU A 67 2.78 -41.09 0.19
C LEU A 67 4.04 -41.90 -0.09
N ILE A 68 5.21 -41.44 0.36
CA ILE A 68 6.45 -42.21 0.28
C ILE A 68 6.33 -43.50 1.11
N VAL A 69 5.82 -43.39 2.35
CA VAL A 69 5.54 -44.56 3.17
C VAL A 69 4.55 -45.50 2.50
N SER A 70 3.49 -44.97 1.89
CA SER A 70 2.52 -45.75 1.11
C SER A 70 3.16 -46.47 -0.06
N ALA A 71 4.04 -45.79 -0.83
CA ALA A 71 4.77 -46.42 -1.94
C ALA A 71 5.68 -47.56 -1.46
N VAL A 72 6.33 -47.37 -0.31
CA VAL A 72 7.18 -48.43 0.31
C VAL A 72 6.32 -49.61 0.75
N VAL A 73 5.16 -49.38 1.40
CA VAL A 73 4.22 -50.42 1.81
C VAL A 73 3.67 -51.18 0.59
N SER A 74 3.29 -50.46 -0.51
CA SER A 74 2.83 -51.10 -1.75
C SER A 74 3.93 -52.01 -2.36
N LEU A 75 5.20 -51.60 -2.31
CA LEU A 75 6.32 -52.45 -2.73
C LEU A 75 6.43 -53.73 -1.87
N PHE A 76 6.28 -53.64 -0.57
CA PHE A 76 6.31 -54.81 0.29
C PHE A 76 5.13 -55.77 0.10
N LEU A 77 3.97 -55.23 -0.33
CA LEU A 77 2.78 -56.02 -0.67
C LEU A 77 2.84 -56.63 -2.10
N GLY A 78 3.93 -56.36 -2.86
CA GLY A 78 4.11 -56.87 -4.22
C GLY A 78 3.47 -56.04 -5.32
N GLU A 79 2.87 -54.88 -5.00
CA GLU A 79 2.23 -53.97 -5.94
C GLU A 79 3.22 -52.94 -6.51
N THR A 80 4.13 -53.41 -7.37
CA THR A 80 5.19 -52.60 -7.94
C THR A 80 4.67 -51.47 -8.87
N GLU A 81 3.57 -51.71 -9.57
CA GLU A 81 2.93 -50.73 -10.45
C GLU A 81 2.34 -49.56 -9.65
N SER A 82 1.60 -49.86 -8.60
CA SER A 82 1.02 -48.85 -7.68
C SER A 82 2.11 -47.99 -7.02
N ALA A 83 3.20 -48.58 -6.59
CA ALA A 83 4.32 -47.88 -6.00
C ALA A 83 5.03 -46.96 -6.99
N ALA A 84 5.25 -47.41 -8.23
CA ALA A 84 5.84 -46.62 -9.29
C ALA A 84 4.98 -45.41 -9.63
N VAL A 85 3.66 -45.58 -9.74
CA VAL A 85 2.69 -44.51 -9.97
C VAL A 85 2.74 -43.46 -8.85
N ILE A 86 2.71 -43.86 -7.60
CA ILE A 86 2.81 -42.94 -6.46
C ILE A 86 4.09 -42.12 -6.51
N LEU A 87 5.25 -42.73 -6.81
CA LEU A 87 6.53 -42.00 -6.92
C LEU A 87 6.57 -41.00 -8.07
N VAL A 88 6.02 -41.35 -9.25
CA VAL A 88 5.92 -40.43 -10.39
C VAL A 88 5.04 -39.23 -10.03
N VAL A 89 3.92 -39.47 -9.39
CA VAL A 89 2.99 -38.41 -9.01
C VAL A 89 3.59 -37.48 -7.94
N ILE A 90 4.27 -38.02 -6.93
CA ILE A 90 5.02 -37.21 -5.95
C ILE A 90 6.03 -36.30 -6.65
N THR A 91 6.76 -36.85 -7.64
CA THR A 91 7.75 -36.10 -8.38
C THR A 91 7.11 -34.98 -9.22
N MET A 92 6.00 -35.27 -9.89
CA MET A 92 5.22 -34.25 -10.64
C MET A 92 4.70 -33.15 -9.71
N ASN A 93 4.19 -33.52 -8.54
CA ASN A 93 3.74 -32.57 -7.51
C ASN A 93 4.91 -31.66 -7.05
N ALA A 94 6.06 -32.25 -6.75
CA ALA A 94 7.26 -31.51 -6.36
C ALA A 94 7.71 -30.51 -7.45
N ILE A 95 7.66 -30.91 -8.73
CA ILE A 95 8.00 -30.02 -9.86
C ILE A 95 7.02 -28.83 -9.91
N LEU A 96 5.72 -29.10 -9.86
CA LEU A 96 4.70 -28.05 -9.97
C LEU A 96 4.71 -27.12 -8.75
N GLY A 97 4.81 -27.65 -7.55
CA GLY A 97 4.98 -26.87 -6.32
C GLY A 97 6.20 -25.97 -6.38
N THR A 98 7.32 -26.46 -6.95
CA THR A 98 8.52 -25.67 -7.17
C THR A 98 8.28 -24.51 -8.15
N VAL A 99 7.64 -24.78 -9.30
CA VAL A 99 7.30 -23.75 -10.29
C VAL A 99 6.35 -22.69 -9.71
N GLN A 100 5.36 -23.10 -8.93
CA GLN A 100 4.43 -22.18 -8.27
C GLN A 100 5.16 -21.30 -7.24
N THR A 101 6.04 -21.86 -6.42
CA THR A 101 6.83 -21.13 -5.42
C THR A 101 7.75 -20.12 -6.09
N ILE A 102 8.51 -20.52 -7.14
CA ILE A 102 9.39 -19.62 -7.88
C ILE A 102 8.61 -18.46 -8.52
N LYS A 103 7.44 -18.74 -9.11
CA LYS A 103 6.61 -17.68 -9.69
C LYS A 103 6.09 -16.69 -8.64
N ALA A 104 5.69 -17.19 -7.48
CA ALA A 104 5.25 -16.37 -6.37
C ALA A 104 6.39 -15.47 -5.84
N GLU A 105 7.58 -16.04 -5.59
CA GLU A 105 8.77 -15.30 -5.14
C GLU A 105 9.19 -14.22 -6.14
N ASN A 106 9.26 -14.54 -7.44
CA ASN A 106 9.64 -13.57 -8.48
C ASN A 106 8.63 -12.40 -8.59
N SER A 107 7.34 -12.68 -8.40
CA SER A 107 6.30 -11.63 -8.38
C SER A 107 6.46 -10.68 -7.20
N LEU A 108 6.83 -11.19 -6.03
CA LEU A 108 7.08 -10.40 -4.82
C LEU A 108 8.34 -9.55 -4.94
N GLU A 109 9.40 -10.10 -5.52
CA GLU A 109 10.65 -9.37 -5.73
C GLU A 109 10.50 -8.16 -6.64
N SER A 110 9.73 -8.29 -7.71
CA SER A 110 9.44 -7.17 -8.62
C SER A 110 8.73 -6.02 -7.92
N LEU A 111 7.94 -6.29 -6.87
CA LEU A 111 7.26 -5.27 -6.07
C LEU A 111 8.22 -4.55 -5.11
N LYS A 112 9.18 -5.27 -4.52
CA LYS A 112 10.18 -4.67 -3.62
C LYS A 112 11.04 -3.64 -4.34
N GLN A 113 11.36 -3.86 -5.61
CA GLN A 113 12.17 -2.92 -6.42
C GLN A 113 11.47 -1.59 -6.72
N LEU A 114 10.13 -1.55 -6.73
CA LEU A 114 9.36 -0.33 -6.98
C LEU A 114 9.35 0.64 -5.79
N ALA A 115 9.76 0.21 -4.60
CA ALA A 115 9.75 0.98 -3.36
C ALA A 115 11.18 1.27 -2.84
N ALA A 116 12.20 1.20 -3.69
CA ALA A 116 13.58 1.46 -3.28
C ALA A 116 13.79 2.96 -3.00
N PRO A 117 14.49 3.33 -1.89
CA PRO A 117 14.77 4.72 -1.57
C PRO A 117 15.69 5.35 -2.62
N GLU A 118 15.49 6.65 -2.86
CA GLU A 118 16.32 7.46 -3.77
C GLU A 118 17.35 8.28 -3.00
N ALA A 119 18.40 8.73 -3.69
CA ALA A 119 19.42 9.61 -3.15
C ALA A 119 19.80 10.72 -4.13
N LYS A 120 20.14 11.88 -3.59
CA LYS A 120 20.64 13.05 -4.33
C LYS A 120 22.17 13.01 -4.37
N VAL A 121 22.76 12.67 -5.51
CA VAL A 121 24.22 12.55 -5.67
C VAL A 121 24.77 13.56 -6.67
N VAL A 122 26.04 13.95 -6.48
CA VAL A 122 26.76 14.80 -7.44
C VAL A 122 27.52 13.92 -8.42
N ARG A 123 27.12 13.87 -9.68
CA ARG A 123 27.81 13.16 -10.76
C ARG A 123 27.97 14.06 -11.97
N ASN A 124 29.13 14.00 -12.62
CA ASN A 124 29.48 14.89 -13.76
C ASN A 124 29.25 16.38 -13.46
N GLY A 125 29.40 16.82 -12.21
CA GLY A 125 29.22 18.22 -11.80
C GLY A 125 27.78 18.68 -11.60
N ALA A 126 26.78 17.79 -11.72
CA ALA A 126 25.38 18.09 -11.49
C ALA A 126 24.77 17.20 -10.39
N VAL A 127 23.81 17.76 -9.63
CA VAL A 127 23.04 16.97 -8.65
C VAL A 127 21.98 16.19 -9.40
N VAL A 128 22.01 14.85 -9.25
CA VAL A 128 21.05 13.93 -9.88
C VAL A 128 20.42 13.02 -8.81
N ARG A 129 19.14 12.68 -8.97
CA ARG A 129 18.49 11.67 -8.15
C ARG A 129 18.72 10.31 -8.76
N ILE A 130 19.15 9.37 -7.95
CA ILE A 130 19.38 7.99 -8.36
C ILE A 130 18.77 7.03 -7.34
N PRO A 131 18.41 5.79 -7.74
CA PRO A 131 18.07 4.74 -6.80
C PRO A 131 19.22 4.50 -5.82
N GLY A 132 18.92 4.37 -4.53
CA GLY A 132 19.93 4.15 -3.48
C GLY A 132 20.84 2.94 -3.73
N ARG A 133 20.36 1.92 -4.46
CA ARG A 133 21.16 0.75 -4.87
C ARG A 133 22.33 1.11 -5.81
N GLU A 134 22.20 2.18 -6.58
CA GLU A 134 23.19 2.58 -7.59
C GLU A 134 24.32 3.44 -7.03
N ILE A 135 24.27 3.77 -5.75
CA ILE A 135 25.33 4.50 -5.04
C ILE A 135 26.59 3.63 -4.99
N THR A 136 27.73 4.29 -5.13
CA THR A 136 29.05 3.61 -5.01
C THR A 136 29.98 4.38 -4.09
N VAL A 137 31.05 3.72 -3.63
CA VAL A 137 32.08 4.34 -2.78
C VAL A 137 32.68 5.53 -3.52
N GLY A 138 32.73 6.69 -2.86
CA GLY A 138 33.21 7.95 -3.42
C GLY A 138 32.14 8.83 -4.04
N ASP A 139 30.86 8.42 -4.09
CA ASP A 139 29.76 9.35 -4.43
C ASP A 139 29.65 10.45 -3.36
N VAL A 140 29.39 11.67 -3.80
CA VAL A 140 29.06 12.81 -2.94
C VAL A 140 27.54 12.93 -2.88
N VAL A 141 26.98 12.84 -1.68
CA VAL A 141 25.53 12.80 -1.44
C VAL A 141 25.10 14.03 -0.67
N HIS A 142 24.05 14.70 -1.12
CA HIS A 142 23.36 15.79 -0.44
C HIS A 142 22.26 15.25 0.46
N LEU A 143 22.18 15.78 1.68
CA LEU A 143 21.20 15.44 2.69
C LEU A 143 20.41 16.67 3.13
N GLU A 144 19.10 16.48 3.29
CA GLU A 144 18.15 17.43 3.84
C GLU A 144 17.26 16.75 4.89
N ALA A 145 16.61 17.54 5.75
CA ALA A 145 15.69 16.99 6.75
C ALA A 145 14.63 16.11 6.08
N GLY A 146 14.47 14.87 6.59
CA GLY A 146 13.58 13.84 6.04
C GLY A 146 14.23 12.87 5.06
N ASP A 147 15.48 13.10 4.63
CA ASP A 147 16.19 12.17 3.75
C ASP A 147 16.65 10.92 4.50
N TYR A 148 16.59 9.78 3.82
CA TYR A 148 17.19 8.52 4.23
C TYR A 148 18.67 8.50 3.87
N ILE A 149 19.51 7.98 4.75
CA ILE A 149 20.94 7.82 4.51
C ILE A 149 21.18 6.42 3.92
N PRO A 150 21.48 6.32 2.62
CA PRO A 150 21.52 5.04 1.92
C PRO A 150 22.82 4.26 2.07
N ALA A 151 23.89 4.92 2.54
CA ALA A 151 25.23 4.34 2.62
C ALA A 151 26.01 4.96 3.79
N ASP A 152 27.05 4.30 4.27
CA ASP A 152 27.94 4.88 5.27
C ASP A 152 28.86 5.93 4.62
N GLY A 153 29.05 7.05 5.30
CA GLY A 153 29.86 8.12 4.75
C GLY A 153 30.47 9.08 5.76
N ARG A 154 31.46 9.84 5.29
CA ARG A 154 32.12 10.91 5.99
C ARG A 154 31.46 12.23 5.69
N VAL A 155 31.01 12.95 6.72
CA VAL A 155 30.41 14.27 6.58
C VAL A 155 31.47 15.27 6.08
N LEU A 156 31.19 15.90 4.95
CA LEU A 156 32.01 16.95 4.35
C LEU A 156 31.58 18.33 4.84
N GLU A 157 30.26 18.56 4.82
CA GLU A 157 29.63 19.83 5.20
C GLU A 157 28.42 19.53 6.11
N SER A 158 28.23 20.38 7.11
CA SER A 158 27.10 20.31 8.03
C SER A 158 26.55 21.70 8.31
N ALA A 159 25.29 21.93 8.01
CA ALA A 159 24.53 23.13 8.38
C ALA A 159 23.42 22.69 9.35
N SER A 160 23.76 22.61 10.64
CA SER A 160 22.91 22.11 11.73
C SER A 160 22.32 20.72 11.47
N LEU A 161 23.08 19.86 10.79
CA LEU A 161 22.65 18.52 10.42
C LEU A 161 22.49 17.66 11.67
N LYS A 162 21.25 17.15 11.91
CA LYS A 162 20.94 16.16 12.96
C LYS A 162 20.45 14.88 12.32
N VAL A 163 20.93 13.75 12.83
CA VAL A 163 20.63 12.42 12.29
C VAL A 163 20.10 11.52 13.40
N ASP A 164 19.00 10.85 13.17
CA ASP A 164 18.49 9.77 14.01
C ASP A 164 19.20 8.47 13.66
N GLU A 165 20.02 7.99 14.58
CA GLU A 165 20.79 6.75 14.47
C GLU A 165 20.27 5.66 15.42
N SER A 166 19.07 5.82 15.94
CA SER A 166 18.47 4.91 16.94
C SER A 166 18.43 3.45 16.51
N ALA A 167 18.30 3.20 15.22
CA ALA A 167 18.35 1.84 14.67
C ALA A 167 19.71 1.13 14.85
N LEU A 168 20.78 1.89 15.01
CA LEU A 168 22.15 1.38 15.17
C LEU A 168 22.67 1.52 16.59
N THR A 169 22.37 2.64 17.24
CA THR A 169 22.89 2.99 18.57
C THR A 169 21.94 2.63 19.71
N GLY A 170 20.64 2.50 19.41
CA GLY A 170 19.57 2.32 20.40
C GLY A 170 19.16 3.59 21.12
N GLU A 171 19.78 4.75 20.84
CA GLU A 171 19.47 6.04 21.45
C GLU A 171 18.49 6.84 20.57
N SER A 172 17.37 7.27 21.15
CA SER A 172 16.29 7.96 20.42
C SER A 172 16.52 9.46 20.20
N ILE A 173 17.66 10.01 20.61
CA ILE A 173 17.97 11.44 20.46
C ILE A 173 18.79 11.64 19.19
N GLY A 174 18.35 12.57 18.32
CA GLY A 174 19.08 12.90 17.10
C GLY A 174 20.49 13.45 17.40
N VAL A 175 21.50 12.91 16.72
CA VAL A 175 22.92 13.24 16.89
C VAL A 175 23.30 14.43 16.00
N ASP A 176 23.86 15.49 16.58
CA ASP A 176 24.42 16.61 15.85
C ASP A 176 25.68 16.18 15.07
N LYS A 177 25.69 16.40 13.74
CA LYS A 177 26.80 16.02 12.88
C LYS A 177 27.76 17.19 12.62
N ILE A 178 29.04 16.89 12.58
CA ILE A 178 30.12 17.86 12.36
C ILE A 178 31.07 17.42 11.23
N SER A 179 31.82 18.32 10.64
CA SER A 179 32.79 18.00 9.60
C SER A 179 34.23 17.86 10.14
N ALA A 180 34.51 18.29 11.37
CA ALA A 180 35.86 18.21 11.98
C ALA A 180 36.33 16.75 12.16
N PRO A 181 37.66 16.47 12.03
CA PRO A 181 38.19 15.14 12.32
C PRO A 181 38.11 14.85 13.83
N LEU A 182 37.89 13.58 14.16
CA LEU A 182 37.82 13.08 15.52
C LEU A 182 39.12 12.34 15.85
N THR A 183 39.48 12.18 17.14
CA THR A 183 40.70 11.52 17.58
C THR A 183 40.40 10.34 18.48
N GLY A 184 41.22 9.26 18.37
CA GLY A 184 41.10 8.07 19.20
C GLY A 184 40.16 6.99 18.61
N GLU A 185 40.00 5.88 19.32
CA GLU A 185 39.04 4.83 19.01
C GLU A 185 37.71 5.21 19.64
N LEU A 186 36.69 5.46 18.81
CA LEU A 186 35.38 5.91 19.23
C LEU A 186 34.31 4.84 18.92
N PRO A 187 33.39 4.58 19.86
CA PRO A 187 32.20 3.80 19.59
C PRO A 187 31.34 4.45 18.50
N LEU A 188 30.44 3.69 17.91
CA LEU A 188 29.69 4.11 16.72
C LEU A 188 28.89 5.42 16.93
N GLY A 189 28.19 5.53 18.06
CA GLY A 189 27.38 6.71 18.40
C GLY A 189 28.17 7.99 18.62
N ASP A 190 29.46 7.89 18.92
CA ASP A 190 30.35 9.08 19.15
C ASP A 190 31.02 9.58 17.87
N ARG A 191 30.88 8.84 16.75
CA ARG A 191 31.45 9.23 15.45
C ARG A 191 30.61 10.30 14.77
N ARG A 192 30.53 11.48 15.39
CA ARG A 192 29.68 12.59 14.94
C ARG A 192 30.01 13.13 13.55
N ASN A 193 31.14 12.80 12.97
CA ASN A 193 31.52 13.21 11.63
C ASN A 193 31.32 12.12 10.57
N MET A 194 30.64 11.04 10.97
CA MET A 194 30.17 9.99 10.07
C MET A 194 28.65 9.96 10.03
N VAL A 195 28.10 9.48 8.94
CA VAL A 195 26.68 9.09 8.79
C VAL A 195 26.60 7.63 8.41
N PHE A 196 25.56 6.96 8.82
CA PHE A 196 25.41 5.52 8.67
C PHE A 196 24.15 5.15 7.88
N SER A 197 24.28 4.15 7.03
CA SER A 197 23.16 3.57 6.28
C SER A 197 22.04 3.13 7.24
N GLY A 198 20.78 3.36 6.85
CA GLY A 198 19.64 3.01 7.69
C GLY A 198 19.22 4.08 8.69
N SER A 199 19.92 5.21 8.74
CA SER A 199 19.63 6.37 9.58
C SER A 199 18.85 7.43 8.79
N TYR A 200 18.31 8.43 9.50
CA TYR A 200 17.47 9.48 8.90
C TYR A 200 17.89 10.87 9.36
N VAL A 201 17.81 11.83 8.43
CA VAL A 201 18.04 13.24 8.75
C VAL A 201 16.79 13.82 9.42
N THR A 202 16.90 14.26 10.67
CA THR A 202 15.79 14.84 11.42
C THR A 202 15.74 16.36 11.33
N TYR A 203 16.91 17.01 11.11
CA TYR A 203 16.98 18.47 11.01
C TYR A 203 18.21 18.93 10.23
N GLY A 204 18.13 20.09 9.59
CA GLY A 204 19.25 20.73 8.89
C GLY A 204 19.56 20.11 7.53
N ARG A 205 20.76 20.39 7.03
CA ARG A 205 21.27 19.88 5.74
C ARG A 205 22.76 19.58 5.83
N GLY A 206 23.24 18.69 4.97
CA GLY A 206 24.66 18.37 4.91
C GLY A 206 25.07 17.69 3.62
N VAL A 207 26.38 17.51 3.47
CA VAL A 207 26.97 16.77 2.35
C VAL A 207 27.89 15.72 2.92
N PHE A 208 27.83 14.49 2.42
CA PHE A 208 28.76 13.44 2.83
C PHE A 208 29.36 12.71 1.63
N LEU A 209 30.54 12.12 1.85
CA LEU A 209 31.24 11.28 0.89
C LEU A 209 31.05 9.81 1.28
N VAL A 210 30.59 9.00 0.38
CA VAL A 210 30.31 7.57 0.60
C VAL A 210 31.63 6.79 0.84
N THR A 211 31.74 6.17 2.00
CA THR A 211 32.92 5.38 2.42
C THR A 211 32.68 3.88 2.41
N GLY A 212 31.39 3.46 2.55
CA GLY A 212 30.98 2.05 2.58
C GLY A 212 29.58 1.84 2.02
N ILE A 213 29.40 0.74 1.27
CA ILE A 213 28.13 0.37 0.64
C ILE A 213 27.76 -1.08 0.98
N GLY A 214 26.46 -1.41 0.93
CA GLY A 214 25.92 -2.76 1.07
C GLY A 214 26.40 -3.49 2.31
N MET A 215 26.98 -4.67 2.16
CA MET A 215 27.49 -5.48 3.27
C MET A 215 28.70 -4.88 4.01
N ASN A 216 29.32 -3.85 3.44
CA ASN A 216 30.44 -3.15 4.08
C ASN A 216 29.99 -1.97 4.97
N THR A 217 28.69 -1.64 4.99
CA THR A 217 28.10 -0.68 5.93
C THR A 217 27.98 -1.29 7.32
N GLU A 218 27.81 -0.46 8.37
CA GLU A 218 27.58 -0.96 9.73
C GLU A 218 26.28 -1.80 9.80
N VAL A 219 25.21 -1.36 9.14
CA VAL A 219 23.98 -2.16 8.99
C VAL A 219 24.25 -3.48 8.25
N GLY A 220 25.08 -3.45 7.21
CA GLY A 220 25.48 -4.66 6.47
C GLY A 220 26.22 -5.68 7.33
N LYS A 221 27.09 -5.23 8.23
CA LYS A 221 27.78 -6.10 9.20
C LYS A 221 26.79 -6.76 10.16
N ILE A 222 25.81 -5.99 10.69
CA ILE A 222 24.73 -6.51 11.56
C ILE A 222 23.86 -7.51 10.79
N ALA A 223 23.46 -7.19 9.56
CA ALA A 223 22.67 -8.08 8.70
C ALA A 223 23.41 -9.40 8.41
N GLY A 224 24.74 -9.35 8.28
CA GLY A 224 25.58 -10.54 8.14
C GLY A 224 25.52 -11.49 9.34
N LEU A 225 25.29 -10.97 10.55
CA LEU A 225 25.10 -11.76 11.78
C LEU A 225 23.68 -12.34 11.90
N LEU A 226 22.68 -11.69 11.29
CA LEU A 226 21.26 -12.05 11.37
C LEU A 226 20.78 -12.96 10.23
N LYS A 227 21.63 -13.73 9.63
CA LYS A 227 21.47 -14.51 8.38
C LYS A 227 20.24 -15.43 8.24
N ASN A 228 19.32 -15.51 9.23
CA ASN A 228 18.22 -16.48 9.25
C ASN A 228 16.84 -15.91 9.62
N THR A 229 16.53 -14.66 9.33
CA THR A 229 15.15 -14.17 9.52
C THR A 229 14.28 -14.52 8.31
N SER A 230 13.45 -15.57 8.46
CA SER A 230 12.39 -15.90 7.49
C SER A 230 11.35 -14.76 7.40
N GLU A 231 10.84 -14.48 6.20
CA GLU A 231 9.73 -13.54 6.02
C GLU A 231 8.54 -13.92 6.90
N LYS A 232 7.96 -12.94 7.59
CA LYS A 232 6.79 -13.16 8.46
C LYS A 232 5.57 -13.45 7.59
N LYS A 233 4.88 -14.56 7.88
CA LYS A 233 3.60 -14.91 7.24
C LYS A 233 2.51 -13.90 7.59
N THR A 234 1.54 -13.70 6.69
CA THR A 234 0.36 -12.89 6.95
C THR A 234 -0.53 -13.55 8.02
N PRO A 235 -1.36 -12.78 8.77
CA PRO A 235 -2.33 -13.34 9.71
C PRO A 235 -3.24 -14.37 9.04
N LEU A 236 -3.65 -14.13 7.81
CA LEU A 236 -4.43 -15.05 6.99
C LEU A 236 -3.68 -16.36 6.74
N GLN A 237 -2.42 -16.29 6.32
CA GLN A 237 -1.60 -17.49 6.11
C GLN A 237 -1.42 -18.28 7.41
N ILE A 238 -1.20 -17.59 8.54
CA ILE A 238 -1.09 -18.24 9.86
C ILE A 238 -2.39 -18.97 10.24
N ASN A 239 -3.54 -18.31 10.02
CA ASN A 239 -4.85 -18.90 10.32
C ASN A 239 -5.15 -20.11 9.42
N LEU A 240 -4.81 -20.02 8.14
CA LEU A 240 -4.97 -21.14 7.19
C LEU A 240 -4.03 -22.31 7.52
N ASP A 241 -2.78 -22.02 7.90
CA ASP A 241 -1.84 -23.07 8.36
C ASP A 241 -2.36 -23.79 9.63
N ARG A 242 -2.91 -23.03 10.58
CA ARG A 242 -3.54 -23.60 11.79
C ARG A 242 -4.76 -24.45 11.44
N PHE A 243 -5.60 -23.97 10.52
CA PHE A 243 -6.75 -24.72 10.04
C PHE A 243 -6.30 -25.99 9.31
N GLY A 244 -5.33 -25.90 8.40
CA GLY A 244 -4.78 -27.05 7.68
C GLY A 244 -4.25 -28.12 8.65
N LYS A 245 -3.50 -27.73 9.69
CA LYS A 245 -3.02 -28.66 10.73
C LYS A 245 -4.16 -29.35 11.49
N LYS A 246 -5.19 -28.60 11.90
CA LYS A 246 -6.36 -29.18 12.60
C LYS A 246 -7.13 -30.13 11.68
N LEU A 247 -7.34 -29.74 10.43
CA LEU A 247 -8.01 -30.56 9.44
C LEU A 247 -7.24 -31.87 9.19
N SER A 248 -5.92 -31.79 8.98
CA SER A 248 -5.07 -32.98 8.83
C SER A 248 -5.13 -33.91 10.00
N MET A 249 -5.17 -33.40 11.24
CA MET A 249 -5.29 -34.23 12.45
C MET A 249 -6.64 -34.94 12.51
N ILE A 250 -7.75 -34.26 12.16
CA ILE A 250 -9.09 -34.85 12.09
C ILE A 250 -9.12 -35.98 11.04
N ILE A 251 -8.52 -35.71 9.88
CA ILE A 251 -8.46 -36.65 8.76
C ILE A 251 -7.65 -37.91 9.14
N LEU A 252 -6.49 -37.75 9.78
CA LEU A 252 -5.66 -38.86 10.22
C LEU A 252 -6.41 -39.73 11.24
N LEU A 253 -7.16 -39.10 12.16
CA LEU A 253 -8.02 -39.84 13.09
C LEU A 253 -9.10 -40.61 12.33
N LEU A 254 -9.74 -40.00 11.34
CA LEU A 254 -10.76 -40.64 10.50
C LEU A 254 -10.17 -41.77 9.68
N CYS A 255 -8.98 -41.62 9.11
CA CYS A 255 -8.24 -42.66 8.41
C CYS A 255 -7.96 -43.86 9.33
N ALA A 256 -7.49 -43.61 10.57
CA ALA A 256 -7.22 -44.63 11.53
C ALA A 256 -8.49 -45.41 11.95
N VAL A 257 -9.62 -44.69 12.14
CA VAL A 257 -10.90 -45.29 12.46
C VAL A 257 -11.41 -46.16 11.31
N LEU A 258 -11.38 -45.66 10.06
CA LEU A 258 -11.84 -46.43 8.90
C LEU A 258 -10.94 -47.64 8.62
N PHE A 259 -9.63 -47.50 8.76
CA PHE A 259 -8.69 -48.59 8.67
C PHE A 259 -9.02 -49.70 9.69
N ALA A 260 -9.17 -49.33 10.97
CA ALA A 260 -9.53 -50.27 12.03
C ALA A 260 -10.88 -50.94 11.78
N LEU A 261 -11.90 -50.18 11.35
CA LEU A 261 -13.24 -50.74 11.05
C LEU A 261 -13.20 -51.75 9.90
N GLN A 262 -12.44 -51.46 8.82
CA GLN A 262 -12.32 -52.42 7.72
C GLN A 262 -11.59 -53.70 8.10
N VAL A 263 -10.49 -53.58 8.84
CA VAL A 263 -9.75 -54.72 9.34
C VAL A 263 -10.62 -55.56 10.29
N LEU A 264 -11.38 -54.93 11.21
CA LEU A 264 -12.32 -55.60 12.12
C LEU A 264 -13.48 -56.30 11.40
N LYS A 265 -13.88 -55.82 10.22
CA LYS A 265 -14.87 -56.47 9.36
C LYS A 265 -14.33 -57.66 8.56
N GLY A 266 -13.04 -57.97 8.70
CA GLY A 266 -12.38 -59.09 8.00
C GLY A 266 -11.87 -58.76 6.61
N GLY A 267 -11.80 -57.46 6.26
CA GLY A 267 -11.19 -56.98 5.01
C GLY A 267 -9.68 -57.21 5.00
N ALA A 268 -9.10 -57.33 3.82
CA ALA A 268 -7.64 -57.45 3.68
C ALA A 268 -6.95 -56.16 4.17
N VAL A 269 -5.85 -56.30 4.90
CA VAL A 269 -5.10 -55.18 5.48
C VAL A 269 -4.62 -54.22 4.38
N ALA A 270 -4.28 -54.76 3.22
CA ALA A 270 -3.86 -53.95 2.04
C ALA A 270 -4.98 -53.05 1.55
N ASP A 271 -6.20 -53.54 1.38
CA ASP A 271 -7.36 -52.76 0.94
C ASP A 271 -7.76 -51.73 1.98
N ALA A 272 -7.76 -52.07 3.25
CA ALA A 272 -7.99 -51.13 4.35
C ALA A 272 -6.97 -49.97 4.36
N PHE A 273 -5.71 -50.29 4.08
CA PHE A 273 -4.64 -49.30 3.98
C PHE A 273 -4.80 -48.39 2.76
N LEU A 274 -5.13 -48.91 1.59
CA LEU A 274 -5.42 -48.16 0.39
C LEU A 274 -6.57 -47.19 0.58
N PHE A 275 -7.64 -47.62 1.26
CA PHE A 275 -8.75 -46.72 1.64
C PHE A 275 -8.28 -45.57 2.52
N ALA A 276 -7.48 -45.85 3.54
CA ALA A 276 -6.97 -44.83 4.44
C ALA A 276 -6.07 -43.83 3.69
N VAL A 277 -5.22 -44.31 2.77
CA VAL A 277 -4.37 -43.47 1.92
C VAL A 277 -5.19 -42.62 0.96
N ALA A 278 -6.17 -43.22 0.27
CA ALA A 278 -7.06 -42.48 -0.62
C ALA A 278 -7.78 -41.35 0.13
N LEU A 279 -8.29 -41.64 1.32
CA LEU A 279 -8.95 -40.65 2.18
C LEU A 279 -7.98 -39.53 2.60
N ALA A 280 -6.75 -39.88 3.00
CA ALA A 280 -5.75 -38.87 3.38
C ALA A 280 -5.42 -37.94 2.23
N VAL A 281 -5.19 -38.49 1.03
CA VAL A 281 -4.88 -37.69 -0.18
C VAL A 281 -6.06 -36.81 -0.62
N ALA A 282 -7.29 -37.35 -0.58
CA ALA A 282 -8.50 -36.61 -0.95
C ALA A 282 -8.74 -35.38 -0.08
N ALA A 283 -8.31 -35.45 1.18
CA ALA A 283 -8.79 -34.56 2.20
C ALA A 283 -7.95 -33.29 2.37
N ILE A 284 -6.71 -33.27 1.93
CA ILE A 284 -5.79 -32.19 2.24
C ILE A 284 -5.62 -31.24 1.02
N PRO A 285 -6.00 -29.95 1.17
CA PRO A 285 -5.83 -28.97 0.11
C PRO A 285 -4.38 -28.45 0.05
N GLU A 286 -3.48 -29.19 -0.60
CA GLU A 286 -2.04 -28.88 -0.69
C GLU A 286 -1.77 -27.48 -1.30
N ALA A 287 -2.54 -27.09 -2.31
CA ALA A 287 -2.34 -25.84 -3.03
C ALA A 287 -2.81 -24.58 -2.28
N LEU A 288 -3.47 -24.71 -1.11
CA LEU A 288 -4.17 -23.60 -0.46
C LEU A 288 -3.26 -22.41 -0.13
N SER A 289 -2.13 -22.65 0.54
CA SER A 289 -1.18 -21.60 0.93
C SER A 289 -0.52 -20.93 -0.29
N SER A 290 -0.17 -21.71 -1.31
CA SER A 290 0.44 -21.23 -2.54
C SER A 290 -0.53 -20.37 -3.34
N ILE A 291 -1.80 -20.77 -3.45
CA ILE A 291 -2.85 -20.02 -4.15
C ILE A 291 -3.07 -18.66 -3.47
N VAL A 292 -3.16 -18.62 -2.14
CA VAL A 292 -3.32 -17.36 -1.40
C VAL A 292 -2.16 -16.41 -1.68
N THR A 293 -0.93 -16.91 -1.66
CA THR A 293 0.27 -16.09 -1.97
C THR A 293 0.24 -15.56 -3.41
N ILE A 294 -0.14 -16.40 -4.37
CA ILE A 294 -0.27 -16.00 -5.78
C ILE A 294 -1.35 -14.92 -5.94
N VAL A 295 -2.51 -15.10 -5.32
CA VAL A 295 -3.63 -14.13 -5.38
C VAL A 295 -3.22 -12.80 -4.77
N LEU A 296 -2.55 -12.81 -3.62
CA LEU A 296 -2.01 -11.60 -3.00
C LEU A 296 -0.99 -10.90 -3.91
N ALA A 297 -0.07 -11.65 -4.53
CA ALA A 297 0.94 -11.08 -5.44
C ALA A 297 0.32 -10.44 -6.69
N PHE A 298 -0.70 -11.06 -7.30
CA PHE A 298 -1.43 -10.45 -8.42
C PHE A 298 -2.24 -9.23 -7.99
N GLY A 299 -2.88 -9.30 -6.82
CA GLY A 299 -3.64 -8.20 -6.26
C GLY A 299 -2.76 -6.98 -5.97
N THR A 300 -1.60 -7.16 -5.36
CA THR A 300 -0.64 -6.08 -5.10
C THR A 300 -0.09 -5.48 -6.39
N ARG A 301 0.18 -6.29 -7.40
CA ARG A 301 0.59 -5.80 -8.72
C ARG A 301 -0.49 -4.93 -9.37
N LYS A 302 -1.76 -5.26 -9.18
CA LYS A 302 -2.87 -4.44 -9.66
C LYS A 302 -2.95 -3.12 -8.90
N MET A 303 -2.86 -3.16 -7.56
CA MET A 303 -2.82 -1.96 -6.72
C MET A 303 -1.68 -1.01 -7.12
N ALA A 304 -0.49 -1.55 -7.39
CA ALA A 304 0.66 -0.75 -7.84
C ALA A 304 0.38 -0.03 -9.19
N LYS A 305 -0.31 -0.67 -10.12
CA LYS A 305 -0.75 -0.03 -11.37
C LYS A 305 -1.80 1.07 -11.16
N GLU A 306 -2.56 1.00 -10.09
CA GLU A 306 -3.57 1.97 -9.68
C GLU A 306 -3.02 3.05 -8.75
N GLY A 307 -1.68 3.13 -8.59
CA GLY A 307 -1.00 4.15 -7.81
C GLY A 307 -0.72 3.78 -6.35
N ALA A 308 -1.04 2.57 -5.90
CA ALA A 308 -0.81 2.12 -4.51
C ALA A 308 0.26 1.02 -4.47
N ILE A 309 1.49 1.36 -4.09
CA ILE A 309 2.60 0.41 -3.96
C ILE A 309 2.58 -0.20 -2.56
N ILE A 310 2.37 -1.51 -2.48
CA ILE A 310 2.36 -2.26 -1.22
C ILE A 310 3.77 -2.72 -0.87
N ARG A 311 4.30 -2.31 0.28
CA ARG A 311 5.60 -2.75 0.81
C ARG A 311 5.52 -4.01 1.67
N LYS A 312 4.40 -4.18 2.38
CA LYS A 312 4.17 -5.33 3.29
C LYS A 312 2.91 -6.07 2.87
N LEU A 313 3.02 -7.33 2.45
CA LEU A 313 1.87 -8.13 2.01
C LEU A 313 0.77 -8.27 3.07
N GLN A 314 1.16 -8.25 4.36
CA GLN A 314 0.20 -8.31 5.47
C GLN A 314 -0.82 -7.17 5.43
N SER A 315 -0.42 -6.01 4.91
CA SER A 315 -1.26 -4.82 4.84
C SER A 315 -2.38 -4.92 3.80
N VAL A 316 -2.28 -5.82 2.82
CA VAL A 316 -3.37 -6.08 1.85
C VAL A 316 -4.61 -6.63 2.56
N GLU A 317 -4.40 -7.52 3.53
CA GLU A 317 -5.51 -8.04 4.36
C GLU A 317 -6.08 -6.95 5.25
N GLY A 318 -5.22 -6.13 5.86
CA GLY A 318 -5.59 -4.96 6.66
C GLY A 318 -6.42 -3.97 5.84
N LEU A 319 -6.00 -3.63 4.62
CA LEU A 319 -6.72 -2.72 3.72
C LEU A 319 -8.17 -3.15 3.49
N GLY A 320 -8.41 -4.44 3.24
CA GLY A 320 -9.76 -4.96 3.06
C GLY A 320 -10.67 -4.87 4.29
N SER A 321 -10.08 -4.66 5.48
CA SER A 321 -10.77 -4.59 6.76
C SER A 321 -10.75 -3.19 7.39
N VAL A 322 -10.15 -2.20 6.74
CA VAL A 322 -10.07 -0.81 7.25
C VAL A 322 -11.47 -0.29 7.58
N SER A 323 -11.60 0.21 8.81
CA SER A 323 -12.83 0.82 9.34
C SER A 323 -12.66 2.30 9.69
N VAL A 324 -11.41 2.77 9.87
CA VAL A 324 -11.09 4.18 10.12
C VAL A 324 -9.90 4.57 9.24
N ILE A 325 -9.98 5.73 8.59
CA ILE A 325 -8.86 6.33 7.86
C ILE A 325 -8.53 7.66 8.52
N CYS A 326 -7.40 7.72 9.21
CA CYS A 326 -6.80 8.92 9.75
C CYS A 326 -5.94 9.56 8.68
N SER A 327 -6.36 10.69 8.12
CA SER A 327 -5.64 11.36 7.05
C SER A 327 -5.03 12.66 7.50
N ASP A 328 -3.76 12.88 7.19
CA ASP A 328 -3.20 14.22 7.23
C ASP A 328 -3.94 15.09 6.20
N LYS A 329 -4.08 16.39 6.51
CA LYS A 329 -4.76 17.35 5.65
C LYS A 329 -3.90 17.68 4.44
N THR A 330 -2.67 18.16 4.71
CA THR A 330 -1.79 18.79 3.73
C THR A 330 -1.23 17.76 2.74
N GLY A 331 -1.30 18.06 1.46
CA GLY A 331 -0.77 17.19 0.41
C GLY A 331 -1.58 15.94 0.12
N THR A 332 -2.42 15.46 1.05
CA THR A 332 -3.25 14.25 0.90
C THR A 332 -4.69 14.59 0.52
N LEU A 333 -5.39 15.33 1.40
CA LEU A 333 -6.76 15.79 1.17
C LEU A 333 -6.79 17.10 0.38
N THR A 334 -5.73 17.89 0.49
CA THR A 334 -5.53 19.16 -0.20
C THR A 334 -4.41 19.07 -1.21
N GLN A 335 -4.28 20.13 -2.05
CA GLN A 335 -3.32 20.15 -3.16
C GLN A 335 -1.88 20.45 -2.74
N ASN A 336 -1.65 20.85 -1.48
CA ASN A 336 -0.39 21.39 -0.96
C ASN A 336 0.09 22.60 -1.77
N ARG A 337 -0.85 23.44 -2.17
CA ARG A 337 -0.61 24.63 -2.99
C ARG A 337 -1.56 25.73 -2.58
N MET A 338 -1.03 26.83 -2.04
CA MET A 338 -1.86 28.00 -1.73
C MET A 338 -2.48 28.56 -3.01
N THR A 339 -3.77 28.88 -2.93
CA THR A 339 -4.55 29.44 -4.05
C THR A 339 -5.40 30.58 -3.53
N ILE A 340 -5.41 31.72 -4.25
CA ILE A 340 -6.29 32.83 -3.92
C ILE A 340 -7.72 32.45 -4.32
N GLU A 341 -8.65 32.54 -3.38
CA GLU A 341 -10.08 32.27 -3.59
C GLU A 341 -10.90 33.58 -3.73
N HIS A 342 -10.55 34.63 -2.98
CA HIS A 342 -11.29 35.87 -2.97
C HIS A 342 -10.40 37.13 -2.93
N TYR A 343 -10.85 38.19 -3.58
CA TYR A 343 -10.39 39.55 -3.36
C TYR A 343 -11.50 40.37 -2.73
N TYR A 344 -11.16 41.20 -1.74
CA TYR A 344 -12.04 42.23 -1.26
C TYR A 344 -11.44 43.58 -1.68
N VAL A 345 -12.03 44.22 -2.66
CA VAL A 345 -11.57 45.49 -3.24
C VAL A 345 -12.76 46.37 -3.54
N ASP A 346 -12.63 47.66 -3.30
CA ASP A 346 -13.71 48.65 -3.49
C ASP A 346 -15.00 48.31 -2.71
N GLY A 347 -14.88 47.74 -1.51
CA GLY A 347 -16.02 47.35 -0.70
C GLY A 347 -16.78 46.12 -1.21
N ARG A 348 -16.24 45.36 -2.18
CA ARG A 348 -16.88 44.19 -2.79
C ARG A 348 -16.04 42.95 -2.59
N ASP A 349 -16.72 41.84 -2.27
CA ASP A 349 -16.16 40.51 -2.31
C ASP A 349 -16.20 39.96 -3.76
N ILE A 350 -15.04 39.58 -4.30
CA ILE A 350 -14.86 39.15 -5.69
C ILE A 350 -14.18 37.79 -5.67
N PRO A 351 -14.87 36.69 -6.05
CA PRO A 351 -14.23 35.39 -6.24
C PRO A 351 -13.11 35.45 -7.28
N ALA A 352 -12.05 34.65 -7.11
CA ALA A 352 -10.85 34.67 -7.93
C ALA A 352 -11.11 34.42 -9.43
N ASP A 353 -12.12 33.63 -9.77
CA ASP A 353 -12.55 33.35 -11.13
C ASP A 353 -13.20 34.59 -11.80
N GLN A 354 -13.84 35.46 -11.01
CA GLN A 354 -14.55 36.68 -11.44
C GLN A 354 -13.66 37.92 -11.44
N ILE A 355 -12.40 37.82 -11.03
CA ILE A 355 -11.46 38.94 -11.09
C ILE A 355 -11.24 39.35 -12.56
N ASP A 356 -11.53 40.63 -12.86
CA ASP A 356 -11.41 41.23 -14.19
C ASP A 356 -10.19 42.16 -14.26
N PRO A 357 -9.14 41.77 -15.01
CA PRO A 357 -7.97 42.66 -15.23
C PRO A 357 -8.27 43.99 -15.96
N ALA A 358 -9.43 44.11 -16.64
CA ALA A 358 -9.84 45.35 -17.28
C ALA A 358 -10.38 46.35 -16.24
N ASN A 359 -10.74 45.94 -15.03
CA ASN A 359 -11.08 46.86 -13.96
C ASN A 359 -9.83 47.42 -13.31
N PRO A 360 -9.64 48.75 -13.30
CA PRO A 360 -8.41 49.39 -12.85
C PRO A 360 -8.00 49.07 -11.41
N LEU A 361 -8.99 48.91 -10.49
CA LEU A 361 -8.71 48.61 -9.08
C LEU A 361 -8.33 47.15 -8.87
N GLN A 362 -8.95 46.25 -9.62
CA GLN A 362 -8.61 44.84 -9.58
C GLN A 362 -7.25 44.55 -10.25
N GLU A 363 -6.95 45.26 -11.36
CA GLU A 363 -5.65 45.23 -12.01
C GLU A 363 -4.55 45.75 -11.06
N GLN A 364 -4.82 46.87 -10.37
CA GLN A 364 -3.89 47.44 -9.39
C GLN A 364 -3.61 46.45 -8.25
N MET A 365 -4.66 45.78 -7.73
CA MET A 365 -4.52 44.77 -6.70
C MET A 365 -3.64 43.59 -7.17
N LEU A 366 -3.86 43.09 -8.39
CA LEU A 366 -3.04 42.03 -8.99
C LEU A 366 -1.59 42.47 -9.14
N LYS A 367 -1.32 43.67 -9.71
CA LYS A 367 0.04 44.19 -9.89
C LYS A 367 0.75 44.42 -8.56
N PHE A 368 0.06 44.97 -7.54
CA PHE A 368 0.65 45.17 -6.21
C PHE A 368 0.96 43.89 -5.48
N SER A 369 0.13 42.88 -5.66
CA SER A 369 0.40 41.52 -5.11
C SER A 369 1.65 40.89 -5.74
N ILE A 370 1.89 41.13 -7.04
CA ILE A 370 3.08 40.65 -7.77
C ILE A 370 4.33 41.45 -7.41
N LEU A 371 4.21 42.76 -7.20
CA LEU A 371 5.35 43.64 -6.92
C LEU A 371 5.88 43.48 -5.50
N CYS A 372 4.97 43.38 -4.51
CA CYS A 372 5.33 43.11 -3.11
C CYS A 372 5.47 41.57 -2.85
N ASN A 373 6.44 40.97 -3.56
CA ASN A 373 6.54 39.50 -3.65
C ASN A 373 7.93 39.09 -4.14
N ASP A 374 8.54 38.07 -3.55
CA ASP A 374 9.84 37.54 -3.89
C ASP A 374 9.79 36.24 -4.69
N SER A 375 8.60 35.60 -4.78
CA SER A 375 8.41 34.32 -5.48
C SER A 375 8.34 34.52 -7.00
N THR A 376 8.71 33.44 -7.71
CA THR A 376 8.66 33.38 -9.18
C THR A 376 7.98 32.08 -9.64
N ASN A 377 7.38 32.15 -10.82
CA ASN A 377 6.92 30.97 -11.54
C ASN A 377 7.46 31.04 -12.97
N VAL A 378 8.42 30.21 -13.31
CA VAL A 378 9.01 30.15 -14.65
C VAL A 378 8.71 28.75 -15.23
N GLU A 379 7.94 28.75 -16.33
CA GLU A 379 7.55 27.50 -17.02
C GLU A 379 6.92 26.44 -16.11
N GLY A 380 6.21 26.85 -15.06
CA GLY A 380 5.57 25.95 -14.09
C GLY A 380 6.47 25.54 -12.92
N GLN A 381 7.72 25.98 -12.88
CA GLN A 381 8.58 25.85 -11.70
C GLN A 381 8.35 27.03 -10.74
N GLU A 382 7.68 26.74 -9.64
CA GLU A 382 7.40 27.68 -8.56
C GLU A 382 8.60 27.75 -7.61
N ILE A 383 9.13 28.97 -7.37
CA ILE A 383 10.23 29.21 -6.44
C ILE A 383 9.79 30.32 -5.48
N GLY A 384 9.79 30.04 -4.17
CA GLY A 384 9.46 30.99 -3.12
C GLY A 384 8.43 30.47 -2.12
N ASP A 385 7.93 31.37 -1.25
CA ASP A 385 6.89 31.04 -0.28
C ASP A 385 5.56 30.70 -0.95
N PRO A 386 4.85 29.63 -0.54
CA PRO A 386 3.56 29.24 -1.12
C PRO A 386 2.50 30.34 -1.12
N THR A 387 2.50 31.20 -0.09
CA THR A 387 1.58 32.36 -0.01
C THR A 387 1.86 33.37 -1.11
N GLU A 388 3.12 33.56 -1.43
CA GLU A 388 3.58 34.47 -2.47
C GLU A 388 3.42 33.91 -3.89
N THR A 389 3.72 32.61 -4.07
CA THR A 389 3.50 31.94 -5.36
C THR A 389 2.03 31.96 -5.76
N ALA A 390 1.09 31.89 -4.79
CA ALA A 390 -0.34 32.00 -5.04
C ALA A 390 -0.72 33.31 -5.75
N MET A 391 -0.06 34.42 -5.40
CA MET A 391 -0.30 35.75 -6.01
C MET A 391 0.24 35.80 -7.44
N VAL A 392 1.44 35.26 -7.67
CA VAL A 392 2.05 35.19 -9.03
C VAL A 392 1.19 34.29 -9.93
N ASN A 393 0.79 33.12 -9.45
CA ASN A 393 -0.04 32.20 -10.20
C ASN A 393 -1.40 32.76 -10.60
N LEU A 394 -2.01 33.57 -9.72
CA LEU A 394 -3.25 34.27 -10.07
C LEU A 394 -3.02 35.31 -11.17
N GLY A 395 -1.90 36.06 -11.12
CA GLY A 395 -1.50 37.00 -12.17
C GLY A 395 -1.37 36.31 -13.52
N ASP A 396 -0.59 35.22 -13.58
CA ASP A 396 -0.39 34.42 -14.79
C ASP A 396 -1.71 33.85 -15.33
N LYS A 397 -2.57 33.32 -14.46
CA LYS A 397 -3.91 32.82 -14.83
C LYS A 397 -4.81 33.92 -15.43
N LYS A 398 -4.63 35.17 -15.00
CA LYS A 398 -5.36 36.35 -15.51
C LYS A 398 -4.65 37.07 -16.68
N GLY A 399 -3.55 36.50 -17.17
CA GLY A 399 -2.80 37.04 -18.31
C GLY A 399 -1.90 38.22 -17.98
N ILE A 400 -1.54 38.39 -16.70
CA ILE A 400 -0.59 39.44 -16.24
C ILE A 400 0.72 38.74 -15.88
N SER A 401 1.73 38.90 -16.74
CA SER A 401 3.05 38.32 -16.52
C SER A 401 3.76 39.01 -15.33
N ALA A 402 4.20 38.23 -14.36
CA ALA A 402 4.94 38.77 -13.22
C ALA A 402 6.25 39.43 -13.64
N GLN A 403 6.95 38.89 -14.64
CA GLN A 403 8.18 39.45 -15.14
C GLN A 403 7.95 40.81 -15.81
N GLU A 404 6.93 40.93 -16.69
CA GLU A 404 6.59 42.19 -17.35
C GLU A 404 6.22 43.30 -16.35
N VAL A 405 5.47 42.91 -15.28
CA VAL A 405 5.08 43.89 -14.23
C VAL A 405 6.32 44.37 -13.45
N ARG A 406 7.26 43.48 -13.12
CA ARG A 406 8.50 43.80 -12.40
C ARG A 406 9.46 44.63 -13.25
N ASP A 407 9.57 44.34 -14.54
CA ASP A 407 10.39 45.10 -15.48
C ASP A 407 9.82 46.51 -15.70
N ALA A 408 8.50 46.66 -15.74
CA ALA A 408 7.84 47.94 -15.85
C ALA A 408 7.91 48.79 -14.57
N CYS A 409 8.03 48.17 -13.41
CA CYS A 409 8.03 48.79 -12.08
C CYS A 409 9.19 48.23 -11.22
N PRO A 410 10.45 48.60 -11.54
CA PRO A 410 11.60 48.02 -10.85
C PRO A 410 11.61 48.35 -9.36
N ARG A 411 12.02 47.39 -8.54
CA ARG A 411 12.17 47.55 -7.10
C ARG A 411 13.43 48.34 -6.80
N SER A 412 13.29 49.44 -6.06
CA SER A 412 14.41 50.32 -5.64
C SER A 412 14.91 50.01 -4.23
N SER A 413 14.01 49.69 -3.32
CA SER A 413 14.34 49.27 -1.95
C SER A 413 13.23 48.41 -1.34
N GLU A 414 13.51 47.81 -0.17
CA GLU A 414 12.53 46.96 0.54
C GLU A 414 12.71 46.97 2.04
N VAL A 415 11.66 46.60 2.76
CA VAL A 415 11.67 46.17 4.15
C VAL A 415 11.18 44.73 4.15
N PRO A 416 12.06 43.72 4.32
CA PRO A 416 11.72 42.33 4.21
C PRO A 416 10.62 41.89 5.22
N PHE A 417 9.97 40.78 4.97
CA PHE A 417 9.01 40.23 5.91
C PHE A 417 9.67 39.91 7.26
N ASP A 418 8.99 40.27 8.34
CA ASP A 418 9.37 39.95 9.69
C ASP A 418 8.17 39.41 10.45
N SER A 419 8.37 38.28 11.17
CA SER A 419 7.30 37.56 11.86
C SER A 419 6.66 38.28 13.04
N ASP A 420 7.43 39.15 13.70
CA ASP A 420 6.94 39.94 14.85
C ASP A 420 6.15 41.14 14.36
N ARG A 421 6.62 41.76 13.28
CA ARG A 421 5.98 42.91 12.61
C ARG A 421 4.82 42.46 11.71
N LYS A 422 4.85 41.26 11.18
CA LYS A 422 3.84 40.66 10.29
C LYS A 422 3.57 41.40 9.00
N LEU A 423 4.50 42.21 8.54
CA LEU A 423 4.42 43.05 7.32
C LEU A 423 5.65 42.82 6.47
N MET A 424 5.49 43.09 5.14
CA MET A 424 6.55 43.24 4.15
C MET A 424 6.24 44.45 3.32
N SER A 425 7.26 45.25 2.99
CA SER A 425 7.12 46.44 2.16
C SER A 425 8.18 46.48 1.06
N THR A 426 7.75 46.81 -0.16
CA THR A 426 8.63 46.96 -1.32
C THR A 426 8.41 48.34 -1.96
N PHE A 427 9.46 48.93 -2.47
CA PHE A 427 9.47 50.28 -3.00
C PHE A 427 9.80 50.29 -4.49
N HIS A 428 8.90 50.80 -5.27
CA HIS A 428 8.95 50.67 -6.71
C HIS A 428 8.88 52.04 -7.41
N LYS A 429 9.65 52.19 -8.52
CA LYS A 429 9.52 53.32 -9.43
C LYS A 429 8.29 53.09 -10.30
N MET A 430 7.35 54.03 -10.21
CA MET A 430 6.12 54.06 -11.03
C MET A 430 6.17 55.23 -12.03
N LYS A 431 5.16 55.30 -12.92
CA LYS A 431 5.09 56.39 -13.93
C LYS A 431 5.06 57.77 -13.29
N ASP A 432 4.39 57.94 -12.15
CA ASP A 432 4.11 59.23 -11.49
C ASP A 432 4.89 59.40 -10.17
N GLY A 433 6.08 58.83 -10.06
CA GLY A 433 6.92 58.92 -8.86
C GLY A 433 7.26 57.54 -8.28
N TYR A 434 7.28 57.42 -6.97
CA TYR A 434 7.63 56.16 -6.26
C TYR A 434 6.47 55.72 -5.38
N THR A 435 6.27 54.42 -5.32
CA THR A 435 5.22 53.83 -4.48
C THR A 435 5.79 52.73 -3.61
N MET A 436 5.56 52.84 -2.30
CA MET A 436 5.77 51.77 -1.35
C MET A 436 4.49 50.91 -1.30
N ILE A 437 4.62 49.65 -1.52
CA ILE A 437 3.55 48.66 -1.42
C ILE A 437 3.81 47.82 -0.18
N THR A 438 2.80 47.69 0.67
CA THR A 438 2.90 46.93 1.91
C THR A 438 1.86 45.81 1.90
N LYS A 439 2.29 44.59 2.20
CA LYS A 439 1.39 43.46 2.45
C LYS A 439 1.58 42.89 3.84
N GLY A 440 0.54 42.29 4.43
CA GLY A 440 0.64 41.53 5.69
C GLY A 440 -0.64 41.36 6.44
N ALA A 441 -0.52 41.12 7.73
CA ALA A 441 -1.66 40.83 8.61
C ALA A 441 -2.61 42.04 8.71
N VAL A 442 -3.90 41.78 8.57
CA VAL A 442 -4.95 42.79 8.51
C VAL A 442 -5.03 43.62 9.79
N ASP A 443 -4.93 42.98 10.94
CA ASP A 443 -4.99 43.62 12.28
C ASP A 443 -3.82 44.58 12.54
N VAL A 444 -2.64 44.29 11.95
CA VAL A 444 -1.46 45.13 12.04
C VAL A 444 -1.51 46.25 11.04
N MET A 445 -1.95 45.96 9.82
CA MET A 445 -2.04 46.94 8.73
C MET A 445 -3.05 48.04 9.05
N LEU A 446 -4.24 47.70 9.56
CA LEU A 446 -5.31 48.67 9.89
C LEU A 446 -4.88 49.72 10.91
N LYS A 447 -3.94 49.40 11.79
CA LYS A 447 -3.36 50.38 12.75
C LYS A 447 -2.44 51.43 12.08
N ARG A 448 -2.08 51.25 10.80
CA ARG A 448 -1.15 52.04 10.04
C ARG A 448 -1.78 52.69 8.80
N VAL A 449 -3.08 52.45 8.61
CA VAL A 449 -3.90 52.97 7.52
C VAL A 449 -4.58 54.26 7.93
N ASP A 450 -4.32 55.34 7.20
CA ASP A 450 -5.04 56.63 7.37
C ASP A 450 -6.06 56.87 6.24
N TYR A 451 -5.92 56.17 5.12
CA TYR A 451 -6.72 56.34 3.92
C TYR A 451 -7.22 55.05 3.35
N ILE A 452 -8.31 55.12 2.59
CA ILE A 452 -8.88 53.98 1.84
C ILE A 452 -9.17 54.43 0.39
N GLN A 453 -8.92 53.53 -0.54
CA GLN A 453 -9.25 53.73 -1.95
C GLN A 453 -10.65 53.18 -2.25
N LYS A 454 -11.54 54.02 -2.77
CA LYS A 454 -12.91 53.69 -3.18
C LYS A 454 -13.21 54.37 -4.54
N GLY A 455 -13.75 53.59 -5.52
CA GLY A 455 -14.11 54.09 -6.82
C GLY A 455 -12.93 54.81 -7.54
N GLY A 456 -11.69 54.39 -7.30
CA GLY A 456 -10.48 55.00 -7.88
C GLY A 456 -10.01 56.27 -7.18
N LYS A 457 -10.69 56.74 -6.09
CA LYS A 457 -10.33 57.92 -5.31
C LYS A 457 -9.89 57.57 -3.91
N ILE A 458 -9.01 58.34 -3.33
CA ILE A 458 -8.48 58.14 -1.97
C ILE A 458 -9.31 59.01 -1.01
N PHE A 459 -9.81 58.41 0.03
CA PHE A 459 -10.57 59.07 1.11
C PHE A 459 -9.92 58.79 2.47
N PRO A 460 -10.08 59.65 3.48
CA PRO A 460 -9.76 59.31 4.85
C PRO A 460 -10.53 58.05 5.29
N VAL A 461 -9.88 57.13 6.01
CA VAL A 461 -10.55 55.93 6.56
C VAL A 461 -11.49 56.32 7.67
N THR A 462 -12.68 55.73 7.70
CA THR A 462 -13.68 55.93 8.77
C THR A 462 -13.78 54.69 9.64
N GLU A 463 -14.30 54.84 10.86
CA GLU A 463 -14.56 53.70 11.76
C GLU A 463 -15.44 52.63 11.08
N VAL A 464 -16.44 53.06 10.31
CA VAL A 464 -17.33 52.17 9.55
C VAL A 464 -16.55 51.33 8.51
N ASP A 465 -15.54 51.95 7.90
CA ASP A 465 -14.65 51.24 6.93
C ASP A 465 -13.83 50.16 7.64
N VAL A 466 -13.26 50.50 8.79
CA VAL A 466 -12.48 49.54 9.60
C VAL A 466 -13.38 48.38 10.06
N GLU A 467 -14.59 48.69 10.59
CA GLU A 467 -15.56 47.65 11.00
C GLU A 467 -15.92 46.72 9.82
N ASN A 468 -16.17 47.30 8.61
CA ASN A 468 -16.50 46.48 7.45
C ASN A 468 -15.32 45.59 7.01
N ILE A 469 -14.09 46.10 7.03
CA ILE A 469 -12.91 45.33 6.70
C ILE A 469 -12.69 44.20 7.74
N CYS A 470 -12.83 44.51 9.03
CA CYS A 470 -12.71 43.50 10.08
C CYS A 470 -13.78 42.42 9.94
N ARG A 471 -15.03 42.79 9.65
CA ARG A 471 -16.12 41.82 9.45
C ARG A 471 -15.83 40.87 8.28
N VAL A 472 -15.35 41.41 7.14
CA VAL A 472 -14.99 40.60 5.97
C VAL A 472 -13.79 39.71 6.29
N ASN A 473 -12.79 40.22 7.01
CA ASN A 473 -11.65 39.42 7.45
C ASN A 473 -12.08 38.27 8.38
N GLU A 474 -13.02 38.50 9.29
CA GLU A 474 -13.61 37.44 10.14
C GLU A 474 -14.36 36.40 9.31
N GLN A 475 -15.22 36.83 8.39
CA GLN A 475 -15.96 35.91 7.51
C GLN A 475 -15.02 35.01 6.67
N TYR A 476 -13.95 35.57 6.13
CA TYR A 476 -12.94 34.80 5.43
C TYR A 476 -12.19 33.83 6.34
N SER A 477 -11.83 34.30 7.55
CA SER A 477 -11.13 33.49 8.54
C SER A 477 -12.01 32.33 9.06
N GLU A 478 -13.31 32.58 9.29
CA GLU A 478 -14.30 31.54 9.65
C GLU A 478 -14.51 30.52 8.53
N SER A 479 -14.32 30.96 7.26
CA SER A 479 -14.31 30.06 6.10
C SER A 479 -12.99 29.31 5.92
N GLY A 480 -12.03 29.46 6.84
CA GLY A 480 -10.72 28.81 6.81
C GLY A 480 -9.71 29.44 5.85
N LEU A 481 -9.98 30.64 5.35
CA LEU A 481 -9.08 31.34 4.46
C LEU A 481 -8.00 32.10 5.24
N ARG A 482 -6.78 32.09 4.73
CA ARG A 482 -5.71 32.97 5.16
C ARG A 482 -5.88 34.32 4.51
N VAL A 483 -5.95 35.39 5.28
CA VAL A 483 -6.21 36.74 4.77
C VAL A 483 -4.99 37.61 4.91
N LEU A 484 -4.63 38.31 3.83
CA LEU A 484 -3.61 39.36 3.83
C LEU A 484 -4.23 40.66 3.35
N GLY A 485 -3.82 41.75 3.99
CA GLY A 485 -4.12 43.11 3.51
C GLY A 485 -3.05 43.61 2.55
N ILE A 486 -3.45 44.43 1.59
CA ILE A 486 -2.57 45.19 0.70
C ILE A 486 -2.87 46.67 0.93
N GLY A 487 -1.81 47.45 1.23
CA GLY A 487 -1.83 48.91 1.31
C GLY A 487 -0.66 49.48 0.56
N TYR A 488 -0.71 50.77 0.33
CA TYR A 488 0.36 51.48 -0.37
C TYR A 488 0.49 52.92 0.10
N ARG A 489 1.65 53.54 -0.23
CA ARG A 489 1.90 54.99 -0.02
C ARG A 489 2.76 55.53 -1.11
N HIS A 490 2.41 56.71 -1.65
CA HIS A 490 3.17 57.43 -2.67
C HIS A 490 4.25 58.34 -2.07
N PHE A 491 5.38 58.40 -2.76
CA PHE A 491 6.51 59.26 -2.43
C PHE A 491 6.95 60.03 -3.68
N PRO A 492 7.27 61.33 -3.55
CA PRO A 492 7.67 62.15 -4.71
C PRO A 492 9.10 61.86 -5.17
N VAL A 493 9.96 61.35 -4.32
CA VAL A 493 11.38 61.11 -4.55
C VAL A 493 11.80 59.71 -4.14
N GLU A 494 12.87 59.19 -4.74
CA GLU A 494 13.48 57.95 -4.36
C GLU A 494 14.09 58.02 -2.96
N LYS A 495 13.91 57.01 -2.16
CA LYS A 495 14.53 56.86 -0.84
C LYS A 495 14.70 55.37 -0.48
N ASN A 496 15.61 55.10 0.41
CA ASN A 496 15.64 53.81 1.08
C ASN A 496 14.55 53.81 2.15
N ILE A 497 13.55 52.90 2.01
CA ILE A 497 12.45 52.82 2.97
C ILE A 497 12.87 52.05 4.23
N SER A 498 12.24 52.43 5.34
CA SER A 498 12.42 51.80 6.64
C SER A 498 11.06 51.42 7.27
N THR A 499 11.09 50.75 8.40
CA THR A 499 9.86 50.41 9.18
C THR A 499 9.06 51.64 9.62
N GLU A 500 9.69 52.81 9.74
CA GLU A 500 9.02 54.07 10.06
C GLU A 500 8.14 54.59 8.94
N ASP A 501 8.43 54.20 7.71
CA ASP A 501 7.67 54.60 6.52
C ASP A 501 6.35 53.86 6.38
N GLU A 502 6.23 52.72 7.03
CA GLU A 502 5.02 51.87 7.04
C GLU A 502 3.85 52.50 7.85
N GLN A 503 3.64 53.76 7.68
CA GLN A 503 2.59 54.59 8.32
C GLN A 503 1.85 55.38 7.23
N ARG A 504 0.65 55.80 7.55
CA ARG A 504 -0.20 56.61 6.64
C ARG A 504 -0.46 55.92 5.31
N LEU A 505 -0.73 54.60 5.42
CA LEU A 505 -1.00 53.78 4.24
C LEU A 505 -2.40 54.09 3.69
N VAL A 506 -2.53 53.93 2.37
CA VAL A 506 -3.82 53.81 1.69
C VAL A 506 -4.19 52.37 1.62
N PHE A 507 -5.29 51.94 2.24
CA PHE A 507 -5.80 50.59 2.15
C PHE A 507 -6.38 50.33 0.76
N LEU A 508 -5.91 49.31 0.07
CA LEU A 508 -6.38 48.91 -1.26
C LEU A 508 -7.39 47.75 -1.17
N GLY A 509 -7.09 46.72 -0.39
CA GLY A 509 -7.98 45.56 -0.26
C GLY A 509 -7.41 44.43 0.52
N LEU A 510 -8.18 43.31 0.55
CA LEU A 510 -7.80 42.04 1.14
C LEU A 510 -7.67 40.99 0.03
N LEU A 511 -6.77 40.06 0.23
CA LEU A 511 -6.70 38.81 -0.52
C LEU A 511 -6.83 37.66 0.43
N ALA A 512 -7.70 36.73 0.08
CA ALA A 512 -8.01 35.56 0.88
C ALA A 512 -7.64 34.30 0.10
N MET A 513 -6.87 33.42 0.75
CA MET A 513 -6.30 32.23 0.10
C MET A 513 -6.36 31.01 1.01
N MET A 514 -6.33 29.85 0.43
CA MET A 514 -6.21 28.58 1.13
C MET A 514 -5.47 27.55 0.30
N ASP A 515 -5.08 26.45 0.91
CA ASP A 515 -4.71 25.22 0.22
C ASP A 515 -6.01 24.45 -0.09
N PRO A 516 -6.51 24.46 -1.34
CA PRO A 516 -7.83 23.94 -1.66
C PRO A 516 -7.85 22.41 -1.58
N PRO A 517 -8.99 21.81 -1.22
CA PRO A 517 -9.18 20.38 -1.34
C PRO A 517 -8.92 19.90 -2.77
N ARG A 518 -8.40 18.68 -2.93
CA ARG A 518 -8.35 18.02 -4.23
C ARG A 518 -9.77 17.79 -4.75
N THR A 519 -9.97 17.85 -6.05
CA THR A 519 -11.29 17.70 -6.67
C THR A 519 -11.94 16.36 -6.36
N GLU A 520 -11.13 15.32 -6.20
CA GLU A 520 -11.55 13.95 -5.91
C GLU A 520 -11.85 13.69 -4.43
N SER A 521 -11.36 14.54 -3.51
CA SER A 521 -11.43 14.29 -2.05
C SER A 521 -12.87 14.17 -1.55
N ALA A 522 -13.79 15.03 -2.00
CA ALA A 522 -15.19 14.99 -1.58
C ALA A 522 -15.89 13.70 -2.02
N ALA A 523 -15.66 13.25 -3.26
CA ALA A 523 -16.21 12.00 -3.78
C ALA A 523 -15.61 10.80 -3.01
N ALA A 524 -14.30 10.80 -2.77
CA ALA A 524 -13.62 9.75 -2.01
C ALA A 524 -14.10 9.65 -0.56
N VAL A 525 -14.34 10.77 0.12
CA VAL A 525 -14.93 10.82 1.48
C VAL A 525 -16.36 10.26 1.48
N SER A 526 -17.16 10.57 0.45
CA SER A 526 -18.51 10.02 0.29
C SER A 526 -18.46 8.49 0.11
N ASP A 527 -17.56 7.99 -0.74
CA ASP A 527 -17.35 6.56 -0.94
C ASP A 527 -16.87 5.86 0.32
N CYS A 528 -16.01 6.52 1.10
CA CYS A 528 -15.56 6.07 2.41
C CYS A 528 -16.74 5.84 3.36
N LYS A 529 -17.60 6.86 3.53
CA LYS A 529 -18.81 6.79 4.37
C LYS A 529 -19.79 5.71 3.90
N ARG A 530 -20.00 5.59 2.59
CA ARG A 530 -20.86 4.53 1.99
C ARG A 530 -20.30 3.14 2.28
N ALA A 531 -18.97 2.98 2.27
CA ALA A 531 -18.30 1.73 2.59
C ALA A 531 -18.26 1.42 4.10
N GLY A 532 -18.89 2.25 4.95
CA GLY A 532 -18.91 2.11 6.40
C GLY A 532 -17.57 2.44 7.07
N ILE A 533 -16.69 3.19 6.38
CA ILE A 533 -15.39 3.61 6.87
C ILE A 533 -15.53 5.03 7.44
N CYS A 534 -14.94 5.26 8.61
CA CYS A 534 -14.93 6.56 9.27
C CYS A 534 -13.70 7.37 8.80
N PRO A 535 -13.88 8.45 8.01
CA PRO A 535 -12.78 9.35 7.68
C PRO A 535 -12.52 10.31 8.83
N VAL A 536 -11.26 10.47 9.20
CA VAL A 536 -10.78 11.35 10.27
C VAL A 536 -9.67 12.22 9.73
N MET A 537 -9.72 13.53 9.92
CA MET A 537 -8.68 14.48 9.55
C MET A 537 -7.80 14.78 10.75
N ILE A 538 -6.48 14.73 10.56
CA ILE A 538 -5.48 15.05 11.57
C ILE A 538 -4.52 16.09 10.97
N THR A 539 -4.34 17.25 11.63
CA THR A 539 -3.54 18.34 11.07
C THR A 539 -2.87 19.21 12.12
N GLY A 540 -1.74 19.83 11.75
CA GLY A 540 -1.12 20.91 12.53
C GLY A 540 -1.83 22.26 12.43
N ASP A 541 -2.80 22.42 11.52
CA ASP A 541 -3.53 23.67 11.30
C ASP A 541 -4.44 24.06 12.47
N HIS A 542 -4.89 25.33 12.46
CA HIS A 542 -5.87 25.84 13.40
C HIS A 542 -7.23 25.13 13.22
N LYS A 543 -7.96 24.93 14.33
CA LYS A 543 -9.26 24.23 14.36
C LYS A 543 -10.27 24.77 13.35
N VAL A 544 -10.38 26.09 13.23
CA VAL A 544 -11.36 26.73 12.33
C VAL A 544 -11.04 26.39 10.87
N THR A 545 -9.78 26.53 10.45
CA THR A 545 -9.32 26.19 9.08
C THR A 545 -9.53 24.71 8.77
N ALA A 546 -9.14 23.83 9.69
CA ALA A 546 -9.30 22.40 9.54
C ALA A 546 -10.77 21.99 9.43
N ALA A 547 -11.64 22.55 10.28
CA ALA A 547 -13.08 22.30 10.27
C ALA A 547 -13.75 22.81 8.97
N ALA A 548 -13.36 23.98 8.48
CA ALA A 548 -13.89 24.53 7.23
C ALA A 548 -13.57 23.60 6.03
N ILE A 549 -12.34 23.16 5.91
CA ILE A 549 -11.92 22.23 4.85
C ILE A 549 -12.64 20.88 5.01
N ALA A 550 -12.67 20.33 6.21
CA ALA A 550 -13.31 19.06 6.49
C ALA A 550 -14.83 19.08 6.21
N LYS A 551 -15.50 20.21 6.48
CA LYS A 551 -16.91 20.43 6.13
C LYS A 551 -17.10 20.49 4.61
N ARG A 552 -16.21 21.20 3.89
CA ARG A 552 -16.26 21.34 2.44
C ARG A 552 -16.13 19.98 1.72
N ILE A 553 -15.35 19.05 2.26
CA ILE A 553 -15.19 17.70 1.69
C ILE A 553 -16.11 16.65 2.34
N GLY A 554 -16.93 17.06 3.31
CA GLY A 554 -17.93 16.20 3.93
C GLY A 554 -17.43 15.24 5.00
N ILE A 555 -16.28 15.50 5.63
CA ILE A 555 -15.77 14.70 6.77
C ILE A 555 -16.59 14.95 8.01
N LEU A 556 -16.87 16.22 8.35
CA LEU A 556 -17.71 16.59 9.50
C LEU A 556 -18.94 17.39 9.05
N ASP A 557 -19.96 17.35 9.89
CA ASP A 557 -21.22 18.09 9.71
C ASP A 557 -21.24 19.37 10.57
N ASP A 558 -20.69 19.32 11.77
CA ASP A 558 -20.66 20.40 12.74
C ASP A 558 -19.29 20.57 13.41
N ILE A 559 -18.93 21.81 13.77
CA ILE A 559 -17.61 22.14 14.35
C ILE A 559 -17.39 21.50 15.74
N SER A 560 -18.43 21.05 16.41
CA SER A 560 -18.32 20.28 17.67
C SER A 560 -17.61 18.93 17.46
N GLN A 561 -17.58 18.41 16.24
CA GLN A 561 -16.82 17.22 15.88
C GLN A 561 -15.32 17.49 15.65
N ALA A 562 -14.86 18.71 15.93
CA ALA A 562 -13.45 19.10 15.84
C ALA A 562 -12.88 19.45 17.22
N CYS A 563 -11.67 18.97 17.52
CA CYS A 563 -10.93 19.30 18.74
C CYS A 563 -9.52 19.81 18.46
N GLU A 564 -8.88 20.40 19.45
CA GLU A 564 -7.46 20.78 19.41
C GLU A 564 -6.61 19.80 20.22
N GLY A 565 -5.33 19.66 19.87
CA GLY A 565 -4.39 18.77 20.55
C GLY A 565 -4.29 18.99 22.05
N VAL A 566 -4.37 20.25 22.52
CA VAL A 566 -4.35 20.62 23.96
C VAL A 566 -5.48 19.92 24.75
N GLN A 567 -6.62 19.63 24.12
CA GLN A 567 -7.69 18.90 24.79
C GLN A 567 -7.32 17.41 25.01
N ILE A 568 -6.47 16.85 24.15
CA ILE A 568 -5.99 15.47 24.25
C ILE A 568 -4.91 15.34 25.34
N ASP A 569 -4.10 16.39 25.58
CA ASP A 569 -3.03 16.37 26.59
C ASP A 569 -3.57 16.09 28.00
N GLY A 570 -4.76 16.60 28.31
CA GLY A 570 -5.40 16.42 29.60
C GLY A 570 -6.18 15.13 29.81
N MET A 571 -6.30 14.29 28.77
CA MET A 571 -7.11 13.06 28.81
C MET A 571 -6.23 11.83 29.10
N SER A 572 -6.75 10.92 29.94
CA SER A 572 -6.22 9.54 30.03
C SER A 572 -6.47 8.78 28.73
N ASP A 573 -5.83 7.63 28.56
CA ASP A 573 -6.04 6.81 27.35
C ASP A 573 -7.47 6.23 27.32
N GLU A 574 -8.05 5.91 28.49
CA GLU A 574 -9.44 5.46 28.61
C GLU A 574 -10.44 6.56 28.21
N GLU A 575 -10.25 7.79 28.68
CA GLU A 575 -11.07 8.95 28.30
C GLU A 575 -10.96 9.23 26.80
N LEU A 576 -9.74 9.16 26.25
CA LEU A 576 -9.51 9.34 24.82
C LEU A 576 -10.21 8.27 24.00
N ASN A 577 -10.23 7.00 24.45
CA ASN A 577 -10.93 5.92 23.79
C ASN A 577 -12.44 6.18 23.62
N GLU A 578 -13.08 6.82 24.58
CA GLU A 578 -14.48 7.21 24.46
C GLU A 578 -14.66 8.47 23.59
N PHE A 579 -13.73 9.40 23.70
CA PHE A 579 -13.77 10.68 23.01
C PHE A 579 -13.63 10.58 21.49
N VAL A 580 -12.74 9.70 20.98
CA VAL A 580 -12.45 9.57 19.53
C VAL A 580 -13.69 9.23 18.70
N GLU A 581 -14.69 8.55 19.29
CA GLU A 581 -15.89 8.14 18.54
C GLU A 581 -16.70 9.34 18.01
N ASN A 582 -16.65 10.47 18.72
CA ASN A 582 -17.41 11.68 18.39
C ASN A 582 -16.62 12.71 17.57
N ILE A 583 -15.30 12.55 17.44
CA ILE A 583 -14.42 13.51 16.80
C ILE A 583 -14.02 13.03 15.41
N ARG A 584 -14.03 13.97 14.46
CA ARG A 584 -13.67 13.74 13.06
C ARG A 584 -12.48 14.58 12.60
N VAL A 585 -12.17 15.65 13.35
CA VAL A 585 -11.08 16.56 13.02
C VAL A 585 -10.24 16.84 14.26
N TYR A 586 -8.96 16.58 14.17
CA TYR A 586 -7.96 16.88 15.20
C TYR A 586 -7.01 17.94 14.67
N ALA A 587 -7.05 19.13 15.30
CA ALA A 587 -6.28 20.31 14.90
C ALA A 587 -5.12 20.59 15.88
N ARG A 588 -4.06 21.24 15.41
CA ARG A 588 -2.86 21.58 16.22
C ARG A 588 -2.31 20.37 16.99
N VAL A 589 -2.22 19.23 16.32
CA VAL A 589 -1.73 17.99 16.93
C VAL A 589 -0.22 17.84 16.81
N THR A 590 0.39 17.28 17.85
CA THR A 590 1.80 16.84 17.87
C THR A 590 1.93 15.42 17.33
N PRO A 591 3.15 14.94 17.01
CA PRO A 591 3.38 13.53 16.64
C PRO A 591 2.88 12.54 17.69
N GLU A 592 3.01 12.85 18.97
CA GLU A 592 2.53 12.03 20.08
C GLU A 592 0.99 11.90 20.07
N HIS A 593 0.29 13.01 19.81
CA HIS A 593 -1.17 12.98 19.68
C HIS A 593 -1.59 12.04 18.53
N LYS A 594 -0.91 12.07 17.37
CA LYS A 594 -1.21 11.20 16.23
C LYS A 594 -1.16 9.72 16.63
N ILE A 595 -0.13 9.32 17.40
CA ILE A 595 0.01 7.93 17.88
C ILE A 595 -1.13 7.57 18.84
N ARG A 596 -1.45 8.45 19.80
CA ARG A 596 -2.51 8.22 20.78
C ARG A 596 -3.88 8.07 20.11
N ILE A 597 -4.20 8.92 19.14
CA ILE A 597 -5.45 8.85 18.37
C ILE A 597 -5.55 7.51 17.61
N VAL A 598 -4.49 7.11 16.90
CA VAL A 598 -4.45 5.82 16.18
C VAL A 598 -4.68 4.66 17.14
N ARG A 599 -3.97 4.65 18.28
CA ARG A 599 -4.10 3.60 19.30
C ARG A 599 -5.50 3.54 19.89
N ALA A 600 -6.09 4.69 20.22
CA ALA A 600 -7.45 4.75 20.74
C ALA A 600 -8.49 4.13 19.79
N TRP A 601 -8.39 4.39 18.49
CA TRP A 601 -9.23 3.75 17.49
C TRP A 601 -8.99 2.24 17.40
N GLN A 602 -7.73 1.78 17.50
CA GLN A 602 -7.38 0.36 17.48
C GLN A 602 -7.91 -0.39 18.71
N GLU A 603 -7.82 0.19 19.90
CA GLU A 603 -8.33 -0.38 21.16
C GLU A 603 -9.85 -0.56 21.15
N ARG A 604 -10.58 0.25 20.39
CA ARG A 604 -12.01 0.06 20.12
C ARG A 604 -12.30 -1.04 19.08
N GLY A 605 -11.29 -1.77 18.66
CA GLY A 605 -11.42 -2.89 17.70
C GLY A 605 -11.54 -2.46 16.24
N ASN A 606 -11.07 -1.25 15.90
CA ASN A 606 -11.00 -0.79 14.52
C ASN A 606 -9.68 -1.17 13.86
N ILE A 607 -9.70 -1.37 12.55
CA ILE A 607 -8.52 -1.40 11.70
C ILE A 607 -8.28 0.01 11.17
N VAL A 608 -7.15 0.58 11.53
CA VAL A 608 -6.82 1.98 11.25
C VAL A 608 -5.81 2.09 10.12
N ALA A 609 -6.17 2.83 9.07
CA ALA A 609 -5.22 3.35 8.11
C ALA A 609 -4.80 4.77 8.55
N MET A 610 -3.50 5.09 8.48
CA MET A 610 -2.96 6.41 8.79
C MET A 610 -2.14 6.91 7.61
N THR A 611 -2.39 8.14 7.16
CA THR A 611 -1.57 8.79 6.12
C THR A 611 -0.61 9.80 6.72
N GLY A 612 0.53 10.00 6.08
CA GLY A 612 1.49 11.03 6.45
C GLY A 612 2.59 11.18 5.39
N ASP A 613 3.26 12.31 5.41
CA ASP A 613 4.32 12.66 4.46
C ASP A 613 5.65 13.03 5.15
N GLY A 614 5.61 13.37 6.43
CA GLY A 614 6.75 13.88 7.17
C GLY A 614 7.38 12.92 8.18
N VAL A 615 8.52 13.32 8.71
CA VAL A 615 9.20 12.65 9.83
C VAL A 615 8.27 12.56 11.05
N ASN A 616 7.45 13.59 11.27
CA ASN A 616 6.50 13.68 12.37
C ASN A 616 5.40 12.61 12.34
N ASP A 617 5.18 12.01 11.18
CA ASP A 617 4.16 10.98 10.97
C ASP A 617 4.68 9.56 11.11
N ALA A 618 5.98 9.36 11.01
CA ALA A 618 6.61 8.06 10.92
C ALA A 618 6.18 7.09 12.04
N LEU A 619 6.12 7.56 13.27
CA LEU A 619 5.71 6.73 14.41
C LEU A 619 4.22 6.36 14.33
N ALA A 620 3.35 7.28 13.90
CA ALA A 620 1.92 7.02 13.73
C ALA A 620 1.66 6.08 12.53
N LEU A 621 2.42 6.23 11.43
CA LEU A 621 2.41 5.32 10.28
C LEU A 621 2.81 3.90 10.67
N LYS A 622 3.82 3.75 11.53
CA LYS A 622 4.28 2.45 12.02
C LYS A 622 3.30 1.81 13.01
N GLN A 623 2.59 2.64 13.82
CA GLN A 623 1.60 2.20 14.79
C GLN A 623 0.33 1.71 14.10
N ALA A 624 -0.11 2.35 13.03
CA ALA A 624 -1.32 2.01 12.29
C ALA A 624 -1.26 0.58 11.71
N ASP A 625 -2.43 -0.05 11.54
CA ASP A 625 -2.54 -1.35 10.87
C ASP A 625 -2.11 -1.24 9.40
N VAL A 626 -2.40 -0.09 8.79
CA VAL A 626 -1.97 0.26 7.44
C VAL A 626 -1.41 1.68 7.44
N GLY A 627 -0.10 1.82 7.58
CA GLY A 627 0.58 3.10 7.34
C GLY A 627 0.67 3.39 5.85
N VAL A 628 0.32 4.60 5.45
CA VAL A 628 0.26 5.07 4.05
C VAL A 628 1.12 6.32 3.89
N ALA A 629 2.21 6.23 3.16
CA ALA A 629 3.07 7.38 2.88
C ALA A 629 2.78 7.98 1.51
N MET A 630 3.03 9.29 1.40
CA MET A 630 3.01 10.00 0.13
C MET A 630 4.26 9.63 -0.69
N GLY A 631 4.12 9.46 -1.99
CA GLY A 631 5.21 9.05 -2.89
C GLY A 631 5.98 10.22 -3.46
N ILE A 632 5.28 11.34 -3.73
CA ILE A 632 5.86 12.56 -4.32
C ILE A 632 6.40 13.48 -3.22
N THR A 633 5.54 13.87 -2.27
CA THR A 633 5.89 14.81 -1.20
C THR A 633 6.46 14.13 0.04
N GLY A 634 6.24 12.81 0.17
CA GLY A 634 6.64 12.05 1.36
C GLY A 634 8.15 11.92 1.50
N THR A 635 8.64 12.16 2.74
CA THR A 635 10.03 11.90 3.12
C THR A 635 10.33 10.39 3.10
N GLU A 636 11.60 10.03 2.91
CA GLU A 636 12.01 8.63 2.94
C GLU A 636 11.72 7.96 4.29
N VAL A 637 11.80 8.74 5.38
CA VAL A 637 11.40 8.28 6.74
C VAL A 637 9.94 7.83 6.76
N ALA A 638 9.03 8.66 6.22
CA ALA A 638 7.61 8.32 6.15
C ALA A 638 7.36 7.09 5.26
N LYS A 639 8.02 7.04 4.09
CA LYS A 639 7.93 5.90 3.16
C LYS A 639 8.44 4.60 3.79
N ASP A 640 9.50 4.65 4.59
CA ASP A 640 10.04 3.46 5.26
C ASP A 640 9.16 2.96 6.41
N ALA A 641 8.59 3.87 7.16
CA ALA A 641 7.65 3.54 8.24
C ALA A 641 6.34 2.95 7.71
N ALA A 642 5.94 3.34 6.50
CA ALA A 642 4.67 2.95 5.90
C ALA A 642 4.67 1.51 5.37
N SER A 643 3.49 0.95 5.24
CA SER A 643 3.23 -0.35 4.61
C SER A 643 2.69 -0.22 3.17
N MET A 644 2.27 1.00 2.79
CA MET A 644 1.81 1.35 1.45
C MET A 644 2.32 2.74 1.07
N ILE A 645 2.66 2.95 -0.20
CA ILE A 645 3.08 4.24 -0.76
C ILE A 645 2.12 4.62 -1.88
N LEU A 646 1.66 5.88 -1.89
CA LEU A 646 0.80 6.43 -2.94
C LEU A 646 1.68 7.18 -3.96
N THR A 647 1.67 6.76 -5.21
CA THR A 647 2.50 7.39 -6.26
C THR A 647 1.95 8.74 -6.74
N ASP A 648 0.71 9.07 -6.39
CA ASP A 648 -0.02 10.28 -6.80
C ASP A 648 -0.41 11.19 -5.62
N ASP A 649 -0.01 10.83 -4.40
CA ASP A 649 -0.33 11.52 -3.15
C ASP A 649 -1.84 11.81 -2.97
N ASN A 650 -2.71 10.94 -3.50
CA ASN A 650 -4.14 11.19 -3.57
C ASN A 650 -4.94 10.31 -2.61
N PHE A 651 -5.75 10.91 -1.74
CA PHE A 651 -6.64 10.19 -0.82
C PHE A 651 -7.59 9.22 -1.55
N ALA A 652 -8.05 9.55 -2.77
CA ALA A 652 -8.92 8.67 -3.56
C ALA A 652 -8.25 7.33 -3.90
N THR A 653 -6.92 7.31 -4.05
CA THR A 653 -6.16 6.09 -4.32
C THR A 653 -6.16 5.14 -3.11
N ILE A 654 -6.26 5.67 -1.87
CA ILE A 654 -6.46 4.84 -0.67
C ILE A 654 -7.78 4.08 -0.76
N ILE A 655 -8.85 4.75 -1.19
CA ILE A 655 -10.18 4.13 -1.30
C ILE A 655 -10.19 3.03 -2.37
N LYS A 656 -9.51 3.25 -3.50
CA LYS A 656 -9.29 2.20 -4.52
C LYS A 656 -8.47 1.04 -3.97
N ALA A 657 -7.45 1.30 -3.15
CA ALA A 657 -6.66 0.27 -2.50
C ALA A 657 -7.50 -0.55 -1.49
N VAL A 658 -8.39 0.11 -0.73
CA VAL A 658 -9.35 -0.58 0.17
C VAL A 658 -10.32 -1.45 -0.63
N GLU A 659 -10.89 -0.92 -1.72
CA GLU A 659 -11.75 -1.70 -2.63
C GLU A 659 -11.00 -2.93 -3.17
N SER A 660 -9.77 -2.74 -3.62
CA SER A 660 -8.90 -3.81 -4.10
C SER A 660 -8.61 -4.84 -3.01
N GLY A 661 -8.32 -4.41 -1.78
CA GLY A 661 -8.12 -5.29 -0.63
C GLY A 661 -9.35 -6.14 -0.29
N ARG A 662 -10.55 -5.54 -0.30
CA ARG A 662 -11.83 -6.24 -0.12
C ARG A 662 -12.07 -7.29 -1.21
N ASN A 663 -11.82 -6.94 -2.46
CA ASN A 663 -11.98 -7.87 -3.58
C ASN A 663 -10.98 -9.03 -3.54
N ILE A 664 -9.72 -8.77 -3.20
CA ILE A 664 -8.69 -9.81 -3.02
C ILE A 664 -9.14 -10.81 -1.95
N TYR A 665 -9.62 -10.30 -0.82
CA TYR A 665 -10.12 -11.16 0.26
C TYR A 665 -11.32 -12.02 -0.17
N GLU A 666 -12.31 -11.44 -0.84
CA GLU A 666 -13.46 -12.18 -1.37
C GLU A 666 -13.02 -13.24 -2.40
N ASN A 667 -12.06 -12.92 -3.25
CA ASN A 667 -11.52 -13.87 -4.23
C ASN A 667 -10.74 -15.01 -3.58
N ILE A 668 -9.96 -14.72 -2.53
CA ILE A 668 -9.33 -15.77 -1.71
C ILE A 668 -10.39 -16.68 -1.09
N LYS A 669 -11.48 -16.11 -0.55
CA LYS A 669 -12.60 -16.87 0.03
C LYS A 669 -13.27 -17.78 -1.00
N LYS A 670 -13.47 -17.31 -2.25
CA LYS A 670 -13.99 -18.13 -3.35
C LYS A 670 -13.07 -19.30 -3.70
N ALA A 671 -11.76 -19.06 -3.78
CA ALA A 671 -10.78 -20.10 -4.04
C ALA A 671 -10.75 -21.17 -2.93
N ILE A 672 -10.83 -20.72 -1.66
CA ILE A 672 -10.91 -21.63 -0.50
C ILE A 672 -12.20 -22.45 -0.55
N GLN A 673 -13.35 -21.83 -0.86
CA GLN A 673 -14.63 -22.52 -1.00
C GLN A 673 -14.56 -23.62 -2.07
N PHE A 674 -14.00 -23.30 -3.23
CA PHE A 674 -13.80 -24.23 -4.33
C PHE A 674 -13.00 -25.48 -3.92
N LEU A 675 -11.83 -25.25 -3.28
CA LEU A 675 -10.94 -26.34 -2.87
C LEU A 675 -11.59 -27.21 -1.77
N LEU A 676 -12.14 -26.57 -0.74
CA LEU A 676 -12.70 -27.30 0.40
C LEU A 676 -13.95 -28.11 0.03
N SER A 677 -14.85 -27.56 -0.79
CA SER A 677 -16.07 -28.27 -1.22
C SER A 677 -15.74 -29.48 -2.11
N GLY A 678 -14.75 -29.36 -3.00
CA GLY A 678 -14.28 -30.45 -3.82
C GLY A 678 -13.63 -31.57 -3.01
N ASN A 679 -12.78 -31.23 -2.05
CA ASN A 679 -12.17 -32.24 -1.17
C ASN A 679 -13.19 -32.91 -0.26
N PHE A 680 -14.14 -32.14 0.28
CA PHE A 680 -15.22 -32.68 1.09
C PHE A 680 -16.10 -33.68 0.31
N ALA A 681 -16.37 -33.39 -0.99
CA ALA A 681 -17.09 -34.33 -1.86
C ALA A 681 -16.35 -35.68 -1.99
N ALA A 682 -15.02 -35.63 -2.27
CA ALA A 682 -14.21 -36.84 -2.38
C ALA A 682 -14.18 -37.67 -1.06
N ILE A 683 -14.04 -36.97 0.07
CA ILE A 683 -14.11 -37.60 1.41
C ILE A 683 -15.45 -38.31 1.61
N LEU A 684 -16.57 -37.67 1.31
CA LEU A 684 -17.89 -38.23 1.45
C LEU A 684 -18.07 -39.52 0.61
N VAL A 685 -17.56 -39.49 -0.64
CA VAL A 685 -17.65 -40.67 -1.53
C VAL A 685 -16.84 -41.85 -0.99
N VAL A 686 -15.59 -41.59 -0.51
CA VAL A 686 -14.75 -42.65 0.10
C VAL A 686 -15.42 -43.23 1.36
N ILE A 687 -15.93 -42.35 2.22
CA ILE A 687 -16.64 -42.83 3.45
C ILE A 687 -17.90 -43.63 3.08
N ALA A 688 -18.71 -43.17 2.15
CA ALA A 688 -19.93 -43.86 1.72
C ALA A 688 -19.60 -45.22 1.11
N ALA A 689 -18.61 -45.32 0.24
CA ALA A 689 -18.16 -46.59 -0.33
C ALA A 689 -17.70 -47.56 0.75
N SER A 690 -16.90 -47.09 1.73
CA SER A 690 -16.47 -47.93 2.87
C SER A 690 -17.64 -48.44 3.73
N LEU A 691 -18.63 -47.57 4.01
CA LEU A 691 -19.82 -47.97 4.80
C LEU A 691 -20.72 -48.95 4.05
N MET A 692 -20.78 -48.84 2.73
CA MET A 692 -21.58 -49.72 1.86
C MET A 692 -20.83 -51.02 1.49
N ASN A 693 -19.61 -51.22 1.96
CA ASN A 693 -18.72 -52.34 1.60
C ASN A 693 -18.47 -52.46 0.08
N LEU A 694 -18.32 -51.31 -0.57
CA LEU A 694 -17.96 -51.19 -1.97
C LEU A 694 -16.45 -51.08 -2.14
N PRO A 695 -15.87 -51.38 -3.32
CA PRO A 695 -14.45 -51.17 -3.60
C PRO A 695 -14.05 -49.69 -3.50
N VAL A 696 -12.72 -49.46 -3.46
CA VAL A 696 -12.17 -48.12 -3.35
C VAL A 696 -12.56 -47.31 -4.58
N PRO A 697 -13.27 -46.16 -4.43
CA PRO A 697 -13.80 -45.42 -5.56
C PRO A 697 -12.72 -44.66 -6.35
N PHE A 698 -11.57 -44.35 -5.73
CA PHE A 698 -10.51 -43.60 -6.34
C PHE A 698 -9.15 -44.21 -6.10
N ALA A 699 -8.38 -44.43 -7.16
CA ALA A 699 -6.94 -44.64 -7.02
C ALA A 699 -6.26 -43.35 -6.52
N PRO A 700 -5.15 -43.46 -5.74
CA PRO A 700 -4.40 -42.27 -5.31
C PRO A 700 -4.02 -41.30 -6.46
N VAL A 701 -3.68 -41.84 -7.63
CA VAL A 701 -3.36 -41.08 -8.83
C VAL A 701 -4.51 -40.19 -9.30
N HIS A 702 -5.78 -40.62 -9.15
CA HIS A 702 -6.95 -39.83 -9.51
C HIS A 702 -7.03 -38.55 -8.69
N LEU A 703 -6.86 -38.67 -7.38
CA LEU A 703 -6.97 -37.55 -6.45
C LEU A 703 -5.83 -36.58 -6.59
N LEU A 704 -4.63 -37.10 -6.83
CA LEU A 704 -3.46 -36.27 -7.13
C LEU A 704 -3.59 -35.52 -8.46
N PHE A 705 -4.10 -36.18 -9.51
CA PHE A 705 -4.40 -35.52 -10.78
C PHE A 705 -5.38 -34.36 -10.59
N ILE A 706 -6.45 -34.60 -9.79
CA ILE A 706 -7.45 -33.57 -9.50
C ILE A 706 -6.82 -32.41 -8.75
N ASN A 707 -6.21 -32.68 -7.59
CA ASN A 707 -5.65 -31.63 -6.73
C ASN A 707 -4.58 -30.79 -7.44
N LEU A 708 -3.76 -31.43 -8.26
CA LEU A 708 -2.61 -30.79 -8.89
C LEU A 708 -2.96 -30.09 -10.20
N LEU A 709 -3.62 -30.77 -11.13
CA LEU A 709 -3.82 -30.31 -12.48
C LEU A 709 -5.17 -29.61 -12.68
N THR A 710 -6.25 -30.15 -12.12
CA THR A 710 -7.60 -29.62 -12.39
C THR A 710 -8.08 -28.63 -11.35
N ASP A 711 -7.53 -28.59 -10.14
CA ASP A 711 -7.94 -27.65 -9.11
C ASP A 711 -7.09 -26.40 -9.02
N SER A 712 -5.77 -26.52 -9.26
CA SER A 712 -4.85 -25.37 -9.10
C SER A 712 -5.20 -24.24 -10.06
N LEU A 713 -5.51 -24.54 -11.32
CA LEU A 713 -5.80 -23.52 -12.32
C LEU A 713 -7.13 -22.79 -12.06
N PRO A 714 -8.27 -23.46 -11.80
CA PRO A 714 -9.51 -22.78 -11.44
C PRO A 714 -9.42 -22.00 -10.13
N ALA A 715 -8.70 -22.49 -9.13
CA ALA A 715 -8.51 -21.78 -7.86
C ALA A 715 -7.71 -20.49 -8.06
N ILE A 716 -6.64 -20.50 -8.87
CA ILE A 716 -5.91 -19.27 -9.26
C ILE A 716 -6.84 -18.35 -10.07
N ALA A 717 -7.61 -18.89 -11.01
CA ALA A 717 -8.55 -18.10 -11.81
C ALA A 717 -9.63 -17.42 -10.95
N LEU A 718 -10.15 -18.08 -9.91
CA LEU A 718 -11.05 -17.47 -8.91
C LEU A 718 -10.36 -16.35 -8.12
N GLY A 719 -9.07 -16.51 -7.82
CA GLY A 719 -8.24 -15.45 -7.22
C GLY A 719 -8.10 -14.21 -8.11
N LEU A 720 -8.25 -14.38 -9.42
CA LEU A 720 -8.16 -13.31 -10.45
C LEU A 720 -9.55 -12.87 -10.95
N GLU A 721 -10.61 -13.20 -10.21
CA GLU A 721 -11.97 -12.80 -10.57
C GLU A 721 -12.08 -11.28 -10.67
N PRO A 722 -12.75 -10.73 -11.72
CA PRO A 722 -12.95 -9.30 -11.88
C PRO A 722 -13.59 -8.66 -10.66
N TYR A 723 -13.26 -7.39 -10.42
CA TYR A 723 -13.80 -6.64 -9.29
C TYR A 723 -15.30 -6.37 -9.49
N HIS A 724 -16.06 -6.60 -8.43
CA HIS A 724 -17.47 -6.26 -8.37
C HIS A 724 -17.64 -5.01 -7.50
N HIS A 725 -18.35 -4.00 -8.00
CA HIS A 725 -18.59 -2.74 -7.29
C HIS A 725 -19.36 -2.89 -5.96
N ASP A 726 -19.98 -4.04 -5.73
CA ASP A 726 -20.76 -4.34 -4.50
C ASP A 726 -19.94 -4.39 -3.20
N VAL A 727 -18.62 -4.54 -3.26
CA VAL A 727 -17.79 -4.67 -2.04
C VAL A 727 -17.73 -3.38 -1.22
N MET A 728 -17.92 -2.22 -1.86
CA MET A 728 -17.93 -0.93 -1.18
C MET A 728 -19.32 -0.57 -0.58
N GLY A 729 -20.35 -1.33 -0.86
CA GLY A 729 -21.65 -1.24 -0.17
C GLY A 729 -21.72 -2.02 1.14
N LYS A 730 -20.68 -2.81 1.47
CA LYS A 730 -20.62 -3.62 2.70
C LYS A 730 -19.84 -2.89 3.79
N LYS A 731 -20.25 -3.08 5.06
CA LYS A 731 -19.47 -2.59 6.21
C LYS A 731 -18.11 -3.29 6.31
N PRO A 732 -17.11 -2.62 6.91
CA PRO A 732 -15.83 -3.25 7.21
C PRO A 732 -16.00 -4.51 8.04
N ARG A 733 -15.17 -5.50 7.78
CA ARG A 733 -15.17 -6.77 8.49
C ARG A 733 -14.58 -6.62 9.89
N PRO A 734 -15.18 -7.23 10.92
CA PRO A 734 -14.61 -7.24 12.27
C PRO A 734 -13.23 -7.90 12.31
N VAL A 735 -12.30 -7.37 13.11
CA VAL A 735 -10.91 -7.84 13.25
C VAL A 735 -10.81 -9.33 13.59
N LYS A 736 -11.75 -9.83 14.41
CA LYS A 736 -11.76 -11.22 14.92
C LYS A 736 -12.49 -12.20 14.00
N GLU A 737 -13.07 -11.75 12.89
CA GLU A 737 -13.84 -12.62 12.00
C GLU A 737 -12.91 -13.55 11.23
N SER A 738 -13.12 -14.86 11.39
CA SER A 738 -12.42 -15.88 10.62
C SER A 738 -13.02 -16.00 9.21
N ILE A 739 -12.20 -16.32 8.21
CA ILE A 739 -12.71 -16.72 6.88
C ILE A 739 -13.67 -17.90 6.96
N LEU A 740 -13.39 -18.84 7.85
CA LEU A 740 -14.15 -20.06 8.04
C LEU A 740 -15.30 -19.84 9.04
N THR A 741 -16.24 -18.98 8.65
CA THR A 741 -17.47 -18.78 9.41
C THR A 741 -18.37 -20.03 9.37
N LYS A 742 -19.30 -20.16 10.32
CA LYS A 742 -20.25 -21.28 10.34
C LYS A 742 -21.06 -21.36 9.04
N GLU A 743 -21.49 -20.20 8.52
CA GLU A 743 -22.24 -20.11 7.26
C GLU A 743 -21.39 -20.57 6.06
N PHE A 744 -20.13 -20.18 6.03
CA PHE A 744 -19.18 -20.61 5.00
C PHE A 744 -18.98 -22.13 5.02
N LEU A 745 -18.81 -22.73 6.19
CA LEU A 745 -18.63 -24.19 6.34
C LEU A 745 -19.89 -24.96 5.95
N ILE A 746 -21.08 -24.45 6.30
CA ILE A 746 -22.36 -25.03 5.86
C ILE A 746 -22.45 -25.03 4.33
N ARG A 747 -22.09 -23.91 3.71
CA ARG A 747 -22.09 -23.78 2.26
C ARG A 747 -21.13 -24.77 1.59
N VAL A 748 -19.91 -24.87 2.07
CA VAL A 748 -18.92 -25.87 1.63
C VAL A 748 -19.48 -27.29 1.77
N GLY A 749 -20.13 -27.60 2.89
CA GLY A 749 -20.74 -28.89 3.17
C GLY A 749 -21.89 -29.22 2.20
N VAL A 750 -22.78 -28.27 1.93
CA VAL A 750 -23.91 -28.46 1.01
C VAL A 750 -23.41 -28.63 -0.43
N GLU A 751 -22.52 -27.75 -0.90
CA GLU A 751 -21.98 -27.81 -2.27
C GLU A 751 -21.17 -29.09 -2.51
N GLY A 752 -20.29 -29.46 -1.53
CA GLY A 752 -19.55 -30.73 -1.59
C GLY A 752 -20.43 -31.95 -1.44
N GLY A 753 -21.52 -31.87 -0.66
CA GLY A 753 -22.51 -32.92 -0.54
C GLY A 753 -23.23 -33.23 -1.87
N VAL A 754 -23.62 -32.19 -2.61
CA VAL A 754 -24.22 -32.34 -3.95
C VAL A 754 -23.24 -32.99 -4.92
N ILE A 755 -21.99 -32.53 -4.95
CA ILE A 755 -20.95 -33.11 -5.82
C ILE A 755 -20.70 -34.56 -5.42
N GLY A 756 -20.55 -34.86 -4.13
CA GLY A 756 -20.34 -36.20 -3.62
C GLY A 756 -21.47 -37.20 -3.96
N ALA A 757 -22.73 -36.75 -3.84
CA ALA A 757 -23.89 -37.56 -4.21
C ALA A 757 -23.90 -37.92 -5.70
N VAL A 758 -23.60 -36.97 -6.57
CA VAL A 758 -23.52 -37.18 -8.02
C VAL A 758 -22.37 -38.12 -8.39
N VAL A 759 -21.19 -37.96 -7.75
CA VAL A 759 -20.04 -38.86 -7.96
C VAL A 759 -20.33 -40.26 -7.47
N LEU A 760 -20.94 -40.44 -6.29
CA LEU A 760 -21.36 -41.74 -5.80
C LEU A 760 -22.36 -42.43 -6.72
N THR A 761 -23.30 -41.67 -7.31
CA THR A 761 -24.24 -42.18 -8.30
C THR A 761 -23.50 -42.68 -9.57
N ALA A 762 -22.49 -41.95 -10.03
CA ALA A 762 -21.67 -42.38 -11.15
C ALA A 762 -20.89 -43.67 -10.84
N PHE A 763 -20.34 -43.76 -9.62
CA PHE A 763 -19.65 -44.96 -9.15
C PHE A 763 -20.58 -46.19 -9.14
N LEU A 764 -21.78 -46.04 -8.61
CA LEU A 764 -22.78 -47.10 -8.55
C LEU A 764 -23.26 -47.53 -9.95
N ILE A 765 -23.40 -46.60 -10.88
CA ILE A 765 -23.73 -46.93 -12.26
C ILE A 765 -22.62 -47.76 -12.92
N GLY A 766 -21.35 -47.36 -12.72
CA GLY A 766 -20.22 -48.13 -13.24
C GLY A 766 -19.99 -49.49 -12.58
N TYR A 767 -20.42 -49.65 -11.31
CA TYR A 767 -20.27 -50.90 -10.53
C TYR A 767 -21.39 -51.89 -10.77
N ARG A 768 -22.41 -51.56 -11.59
CA ARG A 768 -23.58 -52.42 -11.79
C ARG A 768 -23.23 -53.86 -12.18
N ASP A 769 -22.21 -54.05 -13.00
CA ASP A 769 -21.78 -55.37 -13.50
C ASP A 769 -20.55 -55.89 -12.75
N GLY A 770 -20.22 -55.35 -11.57
CA GLY A 770 -19.09 -55.73 -10.77
C GLY A 770 -17.72 -55.27 -11.31
N ASN A 771 -17.73 -54.34 -12.30
CA ASN A 771 -16.50 -53.83 -12.88
C ASN A 771 -15.94 -52.64 -12.05
N GLU A 772 -14.94 -52.92 -11.23
CA GLU A 772 -14.31 -51.92 -10.35
C GLU A 772 -13.59 -50.81 -11.10
N VAL A 773 -12.91 -51.18 -12.19
CA VAL A 773 -12.16 -50.19 -13.00
C VAL A 773 -13.12 -49.23 -13.69
N LEU A 774 -14.25 -49.70 -14.23
CA LEU A 774 -15.28 -48.86 -14.80
C LEU A 774 -15.88 -47.89 -13.77
N ALA A 775 -16.21 -48.44 -12.58
CA ALA A 775 -16.77 -47.69 -11.47
C ALA A 775 -15.81 -46.55 -11.04
N GLY A 776 -14.54 -46.87 -10.84
CA GLY A 776 -13.48 -45.91 -10.52
C GLY A 776 -13.27 -44.88 -11.63
N THR A 777 -13.29 -45.30 -12.90
CA THR A 777 -13.17 -44.40 -14.05
C THR A 777 -14.32 -43.37 -14.11
N MET A 778 -15.57 -43.85 -13.96
CA MET A 778 -16.76 -42.99 -13.95
C MET A 778 -16.75 -42.03 -12.78
N ALA A 779 -16.42 -42.50 -11.56
CA ALA A 779 -16.30 -41.66 -10.37
C ALA A 779 -15.23 -40.58 -10.56
N PHE A 780 -14.05 -40.93 -11.03
CA PHE A 780 -12.97 -40.00 -11.31
C PHE A 780 -13.37 -38.94 -12.33
N ALA A 781 -13.92 -39.36 -13.48
CA ALA A 781 -14.33 -38.46 -14.55
C ALA A 781 -15.41 -37.46 -14.08
N VAL A 782 -16.45 -37.94 -13.35
CA VAL A 782 -17.50 -37.09 -12.81
C VAL A 782 -16.98 -36.15 -11.73
N LEU A 783 -16.10 -36.60 -10.83
CA LEU A 783 -15.52 -35.75 -9.79
C LEU A 783 -14.69 -34.63 -10.44
N CYS A 784 -13.83 -34.98 -11.38
CA CYS A 784 -12.98 -34.03 -12.09
C CYS A 784 -13.81 -32.97 -12.83
N LEU A 785 -14.78 -33.38 -13.64
CA LEU A 785 -15.60 -32.48 -14.43
C LEU A 785 -16.55 -31.63 -13.56
N SER A 786 -17.16 -32.24 -12.53
CA SER A 786 -17.98 -31.51 -11.56
C SER A 786 -17.20 -30.43 -10.83
N ARG A 787 -15.92 -30.68 -10.48
CA ARG A 787 -15.03 -29.68 -9.86
C ARG A 787 -14.69 -28.55 -10.83
N LEU A 788 -14.36 -28.86 -12.09
CA LEU A 788 -14.14 -27.83 -13.11
C LEU A 788 -15.36 -26.92 -13.29
N LEU A 789 -16.55 -27.52 -13.36
CA LEU A 789 -17.83 -26.78 -13.44
C LEU A 789 -18.13 -26.01 -12.13
N HIS A 790 -17.72 -26.55 -10.99
CA HIS A 790 -17.90 -25.92 -9.68
C HIS A 790 -17.11 -24.61 -9.54
N GLY A 791 -16.01 -24.44 -10.29
CA GLY A 791 -15.32 -23.15 -10.40
C GLY A 791 -16.28 -22.02 -10.79
N TYR A 792 -17.19 -22.25 -11.71
CA TYR A 792 -18.23 -21.27 -12.07
C TYR A 792 -19.27 -21.07 -10.96
N ASN A 793 -19.56 -22.12 -10.18
CA ASN A 793 -20.41 -21.96 -9.01
C ASN A 793 -19.78 -21.05 -7.95
N CYS A 794 -18.46 -21.06 -7.79
CA CYS A 794 -17.75 -20.25 -6.80
C CYS A 794 -17.54 -18.77 -7.21
N LYS A 795 -17.81 -18.38 -8.47
CA LYS A 795 -17.61 -17.00 -8.95
C LYS A 795 -18.40 -15.96 -8.15
N ALA A 796 -19.64 -16.24 -7.82
CA ALA A 796 -20.49 -15.32 -7.07
C ALA A 796 -21.40 -16.04 -6.06
N GLY A 797 -21.89 -15.31 -5.07
CA GLY A 797 -22.89 -15.79 -4.11
C GLY A 797 -24.29 -15.99 -4.72
N LYS A 798 -24.57 -15.33 -5.85
CA LYS A 798 -25.80 -15.42 -6.66
C LYS A 798 -25.59 -16.35 -7.86
N PRO A 799 -26.69 -16.87 -8.48
CA PRO A 799 -26.57 -17.64 -9.71
C PRO A 799 -25.93 -16.85 -10.83
N VAL A 800 -24.95 -17.44 -11.53
CA VAL A 800 -24.24 -16.80 -12.67
C VAL A 800 -24.60 -17.39 -14.03
N ILE A 801 -25.27 -18.56 -14.08
CA ILE A 801 -25.74 -19.16 -15.30
C ILE A 801 -26.73 -18.19 -15.99
N PHE A 802 -26.57 -17.98 -17.28
CA PHE A 802 -27.35 -17.03 -18.10
C PHE A 802 -27.12 -15.54 -17.79
N THR A 803 -26.04 -15.19 -17.08
CA THR A 803 -25.60 -13.79 -16.92
C THR A 803 -24.31 -13.55 -17.69
N GLY A 804 -24.02 -12.29 -18.03
CA GLY A 804 -22.73 -11.93 -18.64
C GLY A 804 -21.52 -12.26 -17.75
N GLU A 805 -21.73 -12.31 -16.42
CA GLU A 805 -20.71 -12.66 -15.43
C GLU A 805 -20.14 -14.08 -15.62
N PHE A 806 -20.83 -14.96 -16.33
CA PHE A 806 -20.36 -16.33 -16.58
C PHE A 806 -19.06 -16.34 -17.39
N PHE A 807 -18.94 -15.45 -18.39
CA PHE A 807 -17.81 -15.42 -19.34
C PHE A 807 -16.78 -14.29 -19.09
N ASP A 808 -16.96 -13.42 -18.11
CA ASP A 808 -16.14 -12.24 -17.89
C ASP A 808 -14.71 -12.56 -17.41
N ASN A 809 -14.48 -13.72 -16.77
CA ASN A 809 -13.16 -14.17 -16.34
C ASN A 809 -12.50 -15.08 -17.39
N ARG A 810 -11.61 -14.52 -18.21
CA ARG A 810 -10.88 -15.27 -19.25
C ARG A 810 -9.95 -16.33 -18.67
N PHE A 811 -9.41 -16.13 -17.48
CA PHE A 811 -8.56 -17.12 -16.81
C PHE A 811 -9.37 -18.33 -16.38
N MET A 812 -10.62 -18.15 -15.94
CA MET A 812 -11.52 -19.26 -15.62
C MET A 812 -11.86 -20.08 -16.87
N GLN A 813 -12.11 -19.43 -18.01
CA GLN A 813 -12.35 -20.14 -19.29
C GLN A 813 -11.12 -20.96 -19.69
N GLY A 814 -9.93 -20.36 -19.59
CA GLY A 814 -8.66 -21.05 -19.87
C GLY A 814 -8.42 -22.24 -18.93
N ALA A 815 -8.68 -22.07 -17.63
CA ALA A 815 -8.55 -23.11 -16.62
C ALA A 815 -9.51 -24.30 -16.87
N PHE A 816 -10.78 -23.98 -17.17
CA PHE A 816 -11.78 -25.00 -17.54
C PHE A 816 -11.37 -25.77 -18.78
N LEU A 817 -11.00 -25.06 -19.86
CA LEU A 817 -10.62 -25.71 -21.13
C LEU A 817 -9.38 -26.60 -20.95
N SER A 818 -8.36 -26.11 -20.24
CA SER A 818 -7.15 -26.88 -19.96
C SER A 818 -7.45 -28.15 -19.15
N GLY A 819 -8.24 -28.03 -18.08
CA GLY A 819 -8.64 -29.19 -17.27
C GLY A 819 -9.51 -30.16 -18.04
N PHE A 820 -10.42 -29.68 -18.88
CA PHE A 820 -11.27 -30.50 -19.75
C PHE A 820 -10.45 -31.28 -20.79
N VAL A 821 -9.48 -30.63 -21.44
CA VAL A 821 -8.58 -31.26 -22.40
C VAL A 821 -7.72 -32.33 -21.72
N LEU A 822 -7.16 -32.03 -20.52
CA LEU A 822 -6.37 -33.00 -19.77
C LEU A 822 -7.19 -34.22 -19.35
N LEU A 823 -8.40 -34.02 -18.82
CA LEU A 823 -9.31 -35.12 -18.48
C LEU A 823 -9.64 -35.96 -19.73
N THR A 824 -9.98 -35.30 -20.84
CA THR A 824 -10.31 -36.00 -22.10
C THR A 824 -9.12 -36.81 -22.62
N ALA A 825 -7.90 -36.28 -22.50
CA ALA A 825 -6.68 -37.00 -22.89
C ALA A 825 -6.49 -38.29 -22.05
N VAL A 826 -6.70 -38.20 -20.70
CA VAL A 826 -6.61 -39.36 -19.81
C VAL A 826 -7.64 -40.44 -20.17
N LEU A 827 -8.88 -40.04 -20.52
CA LEU A 827 -9.94 -40.98 -20.86
C LEU A 827 -9.86 -41.54 -22.29
N ALA A 828 -9.27 -40.79 -23.24
CA ALA A 828 -9.26 -41.16 -24.65
C ALA A 828 -7.95 -41.82 -25.12
N VAL A 829 -6.81 -41.61 -24.43
CA VAL A 829 -5.51 -42.12 -24.86
C VAL A 829 -5.17 -43.43 -24.17
N PRO A 830 -5.16 -44.61 -24.88
CA PRO A 830 -5.01 -45.92 -24.26
C PRO A 830 -3.71 -46.11 -23.46
N VAL A 831 -2.62 -45.45 -23.89
CA VAL A 831 -1.31 -45.53 -23.20
C VAL A 831 -1.38 -44.96 -21.78
N LEU A 832 -2.33 -44.03 -21.49
CA LEU A 832 -2.52 -43.40 -20.19
C LEU A 832 -3.39 -44.24 -19.27
N HIS A 833 -4.16 -45.20 -19.82
CA HIS A 833 -5.14 -45.98 -19.02
C HIS A 833 -4.47 -46.83 -17.93
N GLY A 834 -3.37 -47.50 -18.21
CA GLY A 834 -2.63 -48.24 -17.21
C GLY A 834 -2.07 -47.34 -16.11
N PHE A 835 -1.55 -46.19 -16.50
CA PHE A 835 -0.98 -45.24 -15.55
C PHE A 835 -2.02 -44.60 -14.61
N PHE A 836 -3.20 -44.25 -15.17
CA PHE A 836 -4.27 -43.63 -14.39
C PHE A 836 -5.27 -44.62 -13.85
N ALA A 837 -5.09 -45.95 -13.98
CA ALA A 837 -6.03 -46.97 -13.61
C ALA A 837 -7.47 -46.71 -14.11
N VAL A 838 -7.60 -46.31 -15.37
CA VAL A 838 -8.88 -45.99 -16.04
C VAL A 838 -9.08 -46.91 -17.25
N GLN A 839 -10.33 -47.01 -17.70
CA GLN A 839 -10.64 -47.75 -18.93
C GLN A 839 -11.46 -46.88 -19.91
N THR A 840 -11.54 -47.28 -21.17
CA THR A 840 -12.30 -46.60 -22.21
C THR A 840 -13.80 -46.63 -21.87
N LEU A 841 -14.44 -45.47 -21.89
CA LEU A 841 -15.88 -45.31 -21.66
C LEU A 841 -16.67 -45.45 -22.96
N LYS A 842 -17.79 -46.20 -22.89
CA LYS A 842 -18.79 -46.26 -23.99
C LYS A 842 -19.57 -44.94 -24.06
N ILE A 843 -20.20 -44.68 -25.20
CA ILE A 843 -20.95 -43.44 -25.43
C ILE A 843 -22.04 -43.20 -24.36
N GLY A 844 -22.75 -44.24 -23.91
CA GLY A 844 -23.77 -44.11 -22.85
C GLY A 844 -23.14 -43.73 -21.48
N GLU A 845 -21.99 -44.30 -21.14
CA GLU A 845 -21.24 -44.00 -19.92
C GLU A 845 -20.70 -42.57 -19.97
N LEU A 846 -20.18 -42.12 -21.12
CA LEU A 846 -19.72 -40.77 -21.35
C LEU A 846 -20.86 -39.75 -21.21
N LEU A 847 -22.03 -40.03 -21.80
CA LEU A 847 -23.22 -39.20 -21.61
C LEU A 847 -23.66 -39.11 -20.15
N ALA A 848 -23.58 -40.22 -19.41
CA ALA A 848 -23.84 -40.21 -17.96
C ALA A 848 -22.84 -39.36 -17.19
N VAL A 849 -21.55 -39.39 -17.54
CA VAL A 849 -20.51 -38.55 -16.94
C VAL A 849 -20.83 -37.07 -17.16
N TYR A 850 -21.07 -36.66 -18.39
CA TYR A 850 -21.40 -35.24 -18.70
C TYR A 850 -22.72 -34.81 -18.09
N GLY A 851 -23.74 -35.65 -18.17
CA GLY A 851 -25.07 -35.36 -17.63
C GLY A 851 -25.06 -35.16 -16.12
N LEU A 852 -24.44 -36.11 -15.38
CA LEU A 852 -24.32 -36.04 -13.94
C LEU A 852 -23.49 -34.81 -13.49
N SER A 853 -22.37 -34.54 -14.17
CA SER A 853 -21.56 -33.36 -13.87
C SER A 853 -22.32 -32.05 -14.11
N GLY A 854 -23.07 -31.96 -15.19
CA GLY A 854 -23.95 -30.81 -15.48
C GLY A 854 -25.08 -30.66 -14.43
N VAL A 855 -25.68 -31.77 -13.97
CA VAL A 855 -26.68 -31.75 -12.90
C VAL A 855 -26.10 -31.18 -11.60
N SER A 856 -24.86 -31.54 -11.23
CA SER A 856 -24.20 -30.96 -10.02
C SER A 856 -24.12 -29.46 -10.06
N MET A 857 -23.74 -28.90 -11.21
CA MET A 857 -23.68 -27.45 -11.44
C MET A 857 -25.06 -26.80 -11.33
N LEU A 858 -26.07 -27.35 -12.02
CA LEU A 858 -27.42 -26.77 -12.05
C LEU A 858 -28.09 -26.83 -10.68
N VAL A 859 -27.95 -27.93 -9.93
CA VAL A 859 -28.46 -28.04 -8.56
C VAL A 859 -27.86 -27.01 -7.64
N ILE A 860 -26.54 -26.84 -7.66
CA ILE A 860 -25.86 -25.83 -6.82
C ILE A 860 -26.33 -24.41 -7.20
N GLN A 861 -26.46 -24.09 -8.49
CA GLN A 861 -26.99 -22.80 -8.94
C GLN A 861 -28.46 -22.59 -8.53
N GLY A 862 -29.25 -23.66 -8.56
CA GLY A 862 -30.64 -23.64 -8.06
C GLY A 862 -30.74 -23.38 -6.57
N LEU A 863 -29.89 -24.05 -5.77
CA LEU A 863 -29.82 -23.85 -4.31
C LEU A 863 -29.45 -22.40 -3.95
N LYS A 864 -28.53 -21.77 -4.68
CA LYS A 864 -28.20 -20.34 -4.50
C LYS A 864 -29.36 -19.38 -4.75
N ARG A 865 -30.34 -19.79 -5.54
CA ARG A 865 -31.57 -19.00 -5.78
C ARG A 865 -32.56 -19.13 -4.64
N MET A 866 -32.62 -20.32 -4.02
CA MET A 866 -33.59 -20.64 -2.95
C MET A 866 -33.09 -20.23 -1.57
N VAL A 867 -31.82 -20.36 -1.31
CA VAL A 867 -31.20 -20.06 -0.01
C VAL A 867 -30.27 -18.87 -0.22
N LYS A 868 -30.58 -17.73 0.40
CA LYS A 868 -29.63 -16.60 0.51
C LYS A 868 -28.53 -17.02 1.52
N PHE A 869 -27.43 -17.55 1.00
CA PHE A 869 -26.25 -17.86 1.79
C PHE A 869 -25.42 -16.60 2.04
#